data_a372af67869d5241cb29b8c989310316
#
_entry.id   a372af67869d5241cb29b8c989310316
#
_cell.length_a   1.000
_cell.length_b   1.000
_cell.length_c   1.000
_cell.angle_alpha   90.00
_cell.angle_beta   90.00
_cell.angle_gamma   90.00
#
_symmetry.space_group_name_H-M   'P 1'
#
loop_
_entity.id
_entity.type
_entity.pdbx_description
1 polymer ?
#
loop_
_entity_poly.entity_id
_entity_poly.type
_entity_poly.pdbx_seq_one_letter_code
_entity_poly.pdbx_strand_id
1 'polypeptide(L)'
;MPRQVSLEQTRNIGIMAHIDAGKTTTTERILYYTGVNHKIGETHDGASTMDWMVQEKERGITITSAATTAFWFGSKHQYKKHRINIIDTPGHVDFTVEVERSLRVLDGSVTVLCAKGGVEPQSETVWRQADNYGVPRMVYVNKMDIMGANFYHVVQMMKDRLKCNAVPIQLPIGAESDFTGIIDLVTMKAEIYHNEDGTDYSEEEIPENMQDLANEYHEKLIESVAELDEDLMEKYFGGEEISIDEIKKVIRKATIDNTMVPVTCGSSYRNKGVQMLLDAIIDYMPAPTDVPAIKGTDPDTGDEVERHSSDTEPFAALAFKIATDPFVGKLCFFRVYSGVVNAGDTVYNSVKDNNERMGRILQMHANDRKDIDCCYAGDIAAAVGLKNTTTGDTLCDEKHPVVLESMEFPEPVIRVAIEPKTKAGQEKMGIALAKLAEEDPTFRAYTDEETGQTIIAGMGELHLEIIVDRLLREFKVEANIGAPQVAYKETIRTEASVDEKYARQSGGKGQYGHVKINVFPNKDKGYEFVNNIVGGAIPKEYIPAVDQGIQGAMLSGVLAGYNVVDVKVELYDGSYHEVDSSEMAFKIAGSMAFKEAMRKADPVLLEPIMKVTVIVPDEYLGDVIGDLNSRRGMIQSMEAENGAQRVTAHVPLSEMFGYATDMRSKTQGRGQYVMEPDTYAEVPKNIAEKIMSERARKD
;
A
#
# COMPACT_ATOMS: atom_id res chain seq x y z
N MET A 1 -19.20 27.14 -9.53
CA MET A 1 -18.42 28.29 -9.01
C MET A 1 -17.09 28.35 -9.73
N PRO A 2 -16.44 29.51 -9.89
CA PRO A 2 -15.11 29.56 -10.46
C PRO A 2 -14.09 28.88 -9.51
N ARG A 3 -13.04 28.29 -10.06
CA ARG A 3 -11.92 27.68 -9.33
C ARG A 3 -11.31 28.71 -8.37
N GLN A 4 -11.11 28.33 -7.11
CA GLN A 4 -10.55 29.23 -6.09
C GLN A 4 -9.03 29.40 -6.22
N VAL A 5 -8.35 28.36 -6.68
CA VAL A 5 -6.90 28.30 -6.85
C VAL A 5 -6.60 27.63 -8.18
N SER A 6 -5.69 28.19 -8.98
CA SER A 6 -5.29 27.59 -10.26
C SER A 6 -4.58 26.24 -10.08
N LEU A 7 -4.54 25.43 -11.13
CA LEU A 7 -3.78 24.18 -11.14
C LEU A 7 -2.29 24.39 -10.82
N GLU A 8 -1.69 25.44 -11.38
CA GLU A 8 -0.31 25.80 -11.15
C GLU A 8 0.00 26.16 -9.69
N GLN A 9 -1.02 26.60 -8.94
CA GLN A 9 -0.93 26.94 -7.53
C GLN A 9 -1.42 25.80 -6.61
N THR A 10 -1.56 24.61 -7.13
CA THR A 10 -1.96 23.41 -6.37
C THR A 10 -0.74 22.51 -6.17
N ARG A 11 -0.60 21.91 -4.98
CA ARG A 11 0.43 20.93 -4.62
C ARG A 11 -0.24 19.74 -3.96
N ASN A 12 -0.05 18.55 -4.51
CA ASN A 12 -0.51 17.29 -3.93
C ASN A 12 0.70 16.55 -3.37
N ILE A 13 0.90 16.67 -2.07
CA ILE A 13 2.14 16.29 -1.40
C ILE A 13 1.90 15.19 -0.38
N GLY A 14 2.73 14.14 -0.43
CA GLY A 14 2.84 13.15 0.61
C GLY A 14 3.92 13.51 1.62
N ILE A 15 3.67 13.23 2.89
CA ILE A 15 4.69 13.30 3.92
C ILE A 15 5.06 11.89 4.33
N MET A 16 6.31 11.54 4.12
CA MET A 16 6.87 10.22 4.35
C MET A 16 7.96 10.30 5.40
N ALA A 17 8.04 9.29 6.26
CA ALA A 17 9.09 9.22 7.26
C ALA A 17 9.18 7.81 7.84
N HIS A 18 10.33 7.46 8.42
CA HIS A 18 10.40 6.32 9.34
C HIS A 18 9.72 6.63 10.68
N ILE A 19 9.49 5.62 11.48
CA ILE A 19 8.92 5.76 12.81
C ILE A 19 9.82 6.71 13.63
N ASP A 20 9.22 7.58 14.40
CA ASP A 20 9.91 8.57 15.26
C ASP A 20 10.75 9.64 14.54
N ALA A 21 10.71 9.78 13.22
CA ALA A 21 11.36 10.92 12.54
C ALA A 21 10.67 12.26 12.80
N GLY A 22 9.47 12.24 13.35
CA GLY A 22 8.67 13.44 13.62
C GLY A 22 7.71 13.80 12.49
N LYS A 23 7.25 12.83 11.72
CA LYS A 23 6.28 12.99 10.63
C LYS A 23 5.01 13.71 11.12
N THR A 24 4.32 13.12 12.09
CA THR A 24 3.06 13.66 12.65
C THR A 24 3.28 15.07 13.22
N THR A 25 4.38 15.29 13.96
CA THR A 25 4.72 16.62 14.47
C THR A 25 4.90 17.63 13.34
N THR A 26 5.59 17.26 12.27
CA THR A 26 5.80 18.14 11.11
C THR A 26 4.47 18.48 10.43
N THR A 27 3.61 17.50 10.22
CA THR A 27 2.28 17.70 9.63
C THR A 27 1.42 18.61 10.51
N GLU A 28 1.39 18.39 11.82
CA GLU A 28 0.65 19.24 12.77
C GLU A 28 1.15 20.70 12.75
N ARG A 29 2.46 20.92 12.63
CA ARG A 29 3.02 22.28 12.51
C ARG A 29 2.66 22.94 11.18
N ILE A 30 2.65 22.18 10.08
CA ILE A 30 2.14 22.68 8.79
C ILE A 30 0.69 23.13 8.93
N LEU A 31 -0.17 22.32 9.56
CA LEU A 31 -1.57 22.67 9.77
C LEU A 31 -1.73 23.90 10.69
N TYR A 32 -0.90 24.05 11.68
CA TYR A 32 -0.91 25.22 12.56
C TYR A 32 -0.53 26.50 11.80
N TYR A 33 0.62 26.53 11.10
CA TYR A 33 1.07 27.72 10.38
C TYR A 33 0.21 28.10 9.18
N THR A 34 -0.49 27.16 8.61
CA THR A 34 -1.47 27.41 7.54
C THR A 34 -2.85 27.81 8.07
N GLY A 35 -3.03 27.87 9.39
CA GLY A 35 -4.28 28.30 10.03
C GLY A 35 -5.41 27.27 10.02
N VAL A 36 -5.11 26.02 9.68
CA VAL A 36 -6.08 24.90 9.76
C VAL A 36 -6.31 24.53 11.22
N ASN A 37 -5.25 24.47 12.03
CA ASN A 37 -5.32 24.25 13.47
C ASN A 37 -5.09 25.55 14.22
N HIS A 38 -5.89 25.76 15.27
CA HIS A 38 -5.78 26.97 16.12
C HIS A 38 -4.86 26.79 17.34
N LYS A 39 -4.43 25.57 17.59
CA LYS A 39 -3.51 25.24 18.69
C LYS A 39 -2.41 24.31 18.18
N ILE A 40 -1.22 24.46 18.74
CA ILE A 40 -0.14 23.51 18.53
C ILE A 40 -0.51 22.22 19.25
N GLY A 41 -0.82 21.16 18.48
CA GLY A 41 -1.05 19.82 19.02
C GLY A 41 0.27 19.13 19.32
N GLU A 42 0.39 18.51 20.48
CA GLU A 42 1.54 17.65 20.81
C GLU A 42 1.17 16.19 20.66
N THR A 43 2.01 15.46 19.94
CA THR A 43 1.78 14.02 19.65
C THR A 43 1.84 13.16 20.90
N HIS A 44 2.64 13.55 21.89
CA HIS A 44 2.76 12.84 23.17
C HIS A 44 1.53 12.93 24.06
N ASP A 45 0.71 13.96 23.88
CA ASP A 45 -0.53 14.17 24.66
C ASP A 45 -1.78 13.61 23.96
N GLY A 46 -1.62 12.87 22.85
CA GLY A 46 -2.74 12.31 22.08
C GLY A 46 -3.61 13.38 21.40
N ALA A 47 -3.08 14.59 21.25
CA ALA A 47 -3.78 15.74 20.67
C ALA A 47 -3.56 15.92 19.15
N SER A 48 -2.95 14.92 18.48
CA SER A 48 -2.74 14.93 17.03
C SER A 48 -4.07 14.94 16.28
N THR A 49 -4.18 15.82 15.31
CA THR A 49 -5.36 16.03 14.49
C THR A 49 -5.39 15.03 13.31
N MET A 50 -4.23 14.64 12.81
CA MET A 50 -4.10 13.71 11.68
C MET A 50 -4.21 12.25 12.12
N ASP A 51 -3.71 11.89 13.29
CA ASP A 51 -3.88 10.57 13.88
C ASP A 51 -5.26 10.50 14.56
N TRP A 52 -6.27 10.12 13.82
CA TRP A 52 -7.65 10.12 14.31
C TRP A 52 -8.04 8.81 15.01
N MET A 53 -7.34 7.71 14.71
CA MET A 53 -7.58 6.42 15.32
C MET A 53 -6.95 6.35 16.72
N VAL A 54 -7.66 5.70 17.66
CA VAL A 54 -7.14 5.48 19.01
C VAL A 54 -5.86 4.65 18.98
N GLN A 55 -5.79 3.67 18.08
CA GLN A 55 -4.64 2.80 17.87
C GLN A 55 -3.40 3.57 17.39
N GLU A 56 -3.58 4.55 16.52
CA GLU A 56 -2.49 5.45 16.07
C GLU A 56 -1.94 6.26 17.23
N LYS A 57 -2.83 6.84 18.03
CA LYS A 57 -2.45 7.66 19.21
C LYS A 57 -1.74 6.86 20.29
N GLU A 58 -2.23 5.67 20.60
CA GLU A 58 -1.62 4.81 21.62
C GLU A 58 -0.28 4.23 21.22
N ARG A 59 -0.10 3.93 19.94
CA ARG A 59 1.13 3.31 19.42
C ARG A 59 2.13 4.31 18.87
N GLY A 60 1.72 5.57 18.68
CA GLY A 60 2.54 6.63 18.09
C GLY A 60 2.92 6.37 16.63
N ILE A 61 2.13 5.58 15.89
CA ILE A 61 2.35 5.24 14.49
C ILE A 61 1.14 5.61 13.65
N THR A 62 1.36 6.10 12.44
CA THR A 62 0.30 6.27 11.45
C THR A 62 -0.02 4.92 10.81
N ILE A 63 -1.27 4.51 10.89
CA ILE A 63 -1.77 3.24 10.35
C ILE A 63 -2.47 3.47 9.02
N THR A 64 -3.29 4.52 8.95
CA THR A 64 -4.06 4.88 7.76
C THR A 64 -3.64 6.23 7.21
N SER A 65 -3.59 6.36 5.89
CA SER A 65 -3.35 7.67 5.27
C SER A 65 -4.49 8.63 5.55
N ALA A 66 -4.17 9.86 5.94
CA ALA A 66 -5.13 10.94 6.10
C ALA A 66 -4.86 12.04 5.08
N ALA A 67 -5.92 12.60 4.49
CA ALA A 67 -5.81 13.68 3.54
C ALA A 67 -6.34 14.99 4.16
N THR A 68 -5.59 16.07 4.04
CA THR A 68 -5.97 17.39 4.54
C THR A 68 -5.58 18.46 3.54
N THR A 69 -6.43 19.47 3.39
CA THR A 69 -6.15 20.64 2.54
C THR A 69 -5.74 21.84 3.39
N ALA A 70 -4.64 22.46 3.03
CA ALA A 70 -4.14 23.68 3.63
C ALA A 70 -3.91 24.76 2.55
N PHE A 71 -3.84 26.02 2.97
CA PHE A 71 -3.54 27.15 2.09
C PHE A 71 -2.32 27.91 2.61
N TRP A 72 -1.43 28.28 1.70
CA TRP A 72 -0.21 29.01 2.03
C TRP A 72 0.00 30.19 1.09
N PHE A 73 0.49 31.30 1.64
CA PHE A 73 0.77 32.53 0.93
C PHE A 73 2.27 32.87 0.95
N GLY A 74 3.07 32.05 1.57
CA GLY A 74 4.48 32.29 1.83
C GLY A 74 4.76 32.82 3.24
N SER A 75 5.96 32.56 3.73
CA SER A 75 6.44 33.02 5.04
C SER A 75 6.42 34.54 5.20
N LYS A 76 6.55 35.26 4.09
CA LYS A 76 6.50 36.75 3.98
C LYS A 76 5.30 37.23 3.14
N HIS A 77 4.31 36.40 2.94
CA HIS A 77 3.18 36.68 2.05
C HIS A 77 3.58 37.02 0.61
N GLN A 78 4.69 36.46 0.14
CA GLN A 78 5.25 36.73 -1.19
C GLN A 78 4.58 35.98 -2.33
N TYR A 79 3.80 34.94 -2.02
CA TYR A 79 3.12 34.12 -3.03
C TYR A 79 1.63 34.45 -3.14
N LYS A 80 1.06 34.17 -4.29
CA LYS A 80 -0.40 34.05 -4.43
C LYS A 80 -0.88 32.87 -3.59
N LYS A 81 -2.18 32.82 -3.32
CA LYS A 81 -2.79 31.72 -2.58
C LYS A 81 -2.49 30.38 -3.23
N HIS A 82 -1.73 29.51 -2.57
CA HIS A 82 -1.50 28.14 -2.97
C HIS A 82 -2.34 27.19 -2.13
N ARG A 83 -2.84 26.13 -2.78
CA ARG A 83 -3.49 25.00 -2.11
C ARG A 83 -2.47 23.89 -1.97
N ILE A 84 -2.32 23.38 -0.77
CA ILE A 84 -1.48 22.22 -0.47
C ILE A 84 -2.38 21.13 0.07
N ASN A 85 -2.57 20.08 -0.71
CA ASN A 85 -3.23 18.87 -0.27
C ASN A 85 -2.15 17.95 0.30
N ILE A 86 -2.27 17.63 1.57
CA ILE A 86 -1.31 16.81 2.29
C ILE A 86 -1.92 15.44 2.50
N ILE A 87 -1.22 14.41 2.06
CA ILE A 87 -1.54 13.03 2.37
C ILE A 87 -0.47 12.52 3.32
N ASP A 88 -0.88 12.23 4.54
CA ASP A 88 -0.02 11.61 5.55
C ASP A 88 0.03 10.11 5.30
N THR A 89 1.24 9.57 5.03
CA THR A 89 1.42 8.15 4.69
C THR A 89 1.94 7.36 5.88
N PRO A 90 1.52 6.10 6.07
CA PRO A 90 2.11 5.24 7.09
C PRO A 90 3.61 5.07 6.89
N GLY A 91 4.36 5.05 7.99
CA GLY A 91 5.81 4.81 7.97
C GLY A 91 6.20 3.37 8.26
N HIS A 92 5.25 2.48 8.54
CA HIS A 92 5.50 1.12 8.97
C HIS A 92 5.43 0.12 7.80
N VAL A 93 6.36 -0.83 7.78
CA VAL A 93 6.51 -1.82 6.68
C VAL A 93 5.26 -2.69 6.50
N ASP A 94 4.49 -2.92 7.57
CA ASP A 94 3.27 -3.76 7.52
C ASP A 94 2.11 -3.06 6.77
N PHE A 95 2.26 -1.75 6.47
CA PHE A 95 1.29 -0.94 5.75
C PHE A 95 1.80 -0.45 4.39
N THR A 96 2.69 -1.21 3.77
CA THR A 96 3.26 -0.90 2.43
C THR A 96 2.18 -0.59 1.39
N VAL A 97 1.06 -1.27 1.44
CA VAL A 97 -0.07 -1.04 0.53
C VAL A 97 -0.68 0.34 0.68
N GLU A 98 -0.78 0.86 1.91
CA GLU A 98 -1.24 2.24 2.15
C GLU A 98 -0.25 3.28 1.60
N VAL A 99 1.05 2.99 1.68
CA VAL A 99 2.09 3.83 1.08
C VAL A 99 1.97 3.83 -0.44
N GLU A 100 1.85 2.66 -1.06
CA GLU A 100 1.70 2.53 -2.51
C GLU A 100 0.46 3.24 -3.05
N ARG A 101 -0.68 3.10 -2.38
CA ARG A 101 -1.89 3.85 -2.72
C ARG A 101 -1.68 5.36 -2.68
N SER A 102 -1.02 5.83 -1.63
CA SER A 102 -0.74 7.24 -1.47
C SER A 102 0.20 7.75 -2.58
N LEU A 103 1.26 7.01 -2.88
CA LEU A 103 2.21 7.32 -3.95
C LEU A 103 1.55 7.47 -5.33
N ARG A 104 0.50 6.71 -5.59
CA ARG A 104 -0.25 6.80 -6.86
C ARG A 104 -0.99 8.11 -7.06
N VAL A 105 -1.43 8.75 -5.98
CA VAL A 105 -2.24 9.97 -6.05
C VAL A 105 -1.47 11.24 -5.74
N LEU A 106 -0.18 11.12 -5.40
CA LEU A 106 0.71 12.22 -5.12
C LEU A 106 1.42 12.72 -6.38
N ASP A 107 1.65 14.02 -6.45
CA ASP A 107 2.50 14.63 -7.45
C ASP A 107 3.95 14.76 -6.96
N GLY A 108 4.15 14.80 -5.65
CA GLY A 108 5.46 14.86 -5.02
C GLY A 108 5.40 14.46 -3.56
N SER A 109 6.55 14.24 -2.94
CA SER A 109 6.64 13.89 -1.53
C SER A 109 7.75 14.63 -0.78
N VAL A 110 7.52 14.85 0.49
CA VAL A 110 8.51 15.34 1.45
C VAL A 110 8.88 14.16 2.36
N THR A 111 10.14 13.76 2.30
CA THR A 111 10.68 12.73 3.19
C THR A 111 11.30 13.39 4.41
N VAL A 112 10.78 13.05 5.58
CA VAL A 112 11.28 13.57 6.86
C VAL A 112 12.30 12.59 7.42
N LEU A 113 13.55 13.05 7.60
CA LEU A 113 14.64 12.29 8.19
C LEU A 113 15.02 12.87 9.54
N CYS A 114 15.41 12.01 10.48
CA CYS A 114 15.90 12.46 11.77
C CYS A 114 17.36 12.91 11.66
N ALA A 115 17.69 14.09 12.17
CA ALA A 115 19.05 14.65 12.14
C ALA A 115 20.11 13.79 12.86
N LYS A 116 19.69 12.91 13.77
CA LYS A 116 20.55 11.97 14.48
C LYS A 116 20.62 10.61 13.80
N GLY A 117 19.47 10.01 13.50
CA GLY A 117 19.37 8.67 12.90
C GLY A 117 19.65 8.66 11.39
N GLY A 118 19.36 9.75 10.73
CA GLY A 118 19.54 9.89 9.28
C GLY A 118 18.66 8.94 8.49
N VAL A 119 19.26 8.25 7.53
CA VAL A 119 18.59 7.26 6.69
C VAL A 119 18.49 5.94 7.45
N GLU A 120 17.29 5.60 7.85
CA GLU A 120 16.98 4.33 8.49
C GLU A 120 16.38 3.34 7.49
N PRO A 121 16.39 2.04 7.81
CA PRO A 121 15.91 1.00 6.91
C PRO A 121 14.49 1.23 6.35
N GLN A 122 13.56 1.71 7.18
CA GLN A 122 12.20 2.04 6.73
C GLN A 122 12.19 3.21 5.73
N SER A 123 13.09 4.18 5.90
CA SER A 123 13.25 5.28 4.95
C SER A 123 13.69 4.77 3.57
N GLU A 124 14.60 3.80 3.55
CA GLU A 124 15.07 3.18 2.30
C GLU A 124 13.93 2.45 1.56
N THR A 125 13.07 1.74 2.29
CA THR A 125 11.93 1.03 1.69
C THR A 125 10.95 1.99 1.03
N VAL A 126 10.52 3.03 1.77
CA VAL A 126 9.61 4.05 1.24
C VAL A 126 10.26 4.82 0.08
N TRP A 127 11.55 5.08 0.16
CA TRP A 127 12.31 5.73 -0.90
C TRP A 127 12.29 4.93 -2.21
N ARG A 128 12.53 3.61 -2.14
CA ARG A 128 12.48 2.73 -3.32
C ARG A 128 11.08 2.63 -3.91
N GLN A 129 10.04 2.58 -3.07
CA GLN A 129 8.67 2.61 -3.57
C GLN A 129 8.40 3.90 -4.34
N ALA A 130 8.86 5.04 -3.83
CA ALA A 130 8.75 6.31 -4.55
C ALA A 130 9.58 6.34 -5.86
N ASP A 131 10.73 5.66 -5.90
CA ASP A 131 11.51 5.48 -7.15
C ASP A 131 10.71 4.69 -8.19
N ASN A 132 10.05 3.61 -7.80
CA ASN A 132 9.25 2.78 -8.70
C ASN A 132 8.11 3.56 -9.36
N TYR A 133 7.54 4.52 -8.65
CA TYR A 133 6.46 5.38 -9.16
C TYR A 133 6.98 6.70 -9.77
N GLY A 134 8.29 6.93 -9.76
CA GLY A 134 8.88 8.16 -10.31
C GLY A 134 8.42 9.43 -9.59
N VAL A 135 8.08 9.36 -8.31
CA VAL A 135 7.56 10.50 -7.54
C VAL A 135 8.68 11.48 -7.21
N PRO A 136 8.57 12.77 -7.62
CA PRO A 136 9.49 13.82 -7.21
C PRO A 136 9.57 13.99 -5.70
N ARG A 137 10.77 14.19 -5.17
CA ARG A 137 11.03 14.23 -3.73
C ARG A 137 11.87 15.40 -3.31
N MET A 138 11.59 15.90 -2.10
CA MET A 138 12.50 16.72 -1.31
C MET A 138 12.65 16.11 0.09
N VAL A 139 13.70 16.47 0.79
CA VAL A 139 13.99 15.97 2.13
C VAL A 139 13.98 17.09 3.13
N TYR A 140 13.38 16.83 4.28
CA TYR A 140 13.38 17.67 5.46
C TYR A 140 14.11 16.96 6.60
N VAL A 141 15.31 17.44 6.94
CA VAL A 141 16.09 16.94 8.07
C VAL A 141 15.57 17.58 9.35
N ASN A 142 14.77 16.81 10.07
CA ASN A 142 14.06 17.21 11.28
C ASN A 142 14.85 16.88 12.55
N LYS A 143 14.41 17.43 13.67
CA LYS A 143 15.01 17.22 14.99
C LYS A 143 16.45 17.74 15.09
N MET A 144 16.72 18.90 14.50
CA MET A 144 18.03 19.54 14.63
C MET A 144 18.37 19.98 16.07
N ASP A 145 17.39 19.95 16.97
CA ASP A 145 17.49 20.34 18.38
C ASP A 145 17.92 19.20 19.32
N ILE A 146 17.97 17.96 18.85
CA ILE A 146 18.31 16.82 19.72
C ILE A 146 19.80 16.56 19.79
N MET A 147 20.24 15.96 20.90
CA MET A 147 21.65 15.59 21.10
C MET A 147 22.12 14.58 20.03
N GLY A 148 23.21 14.90 19.37
CA GLY A 148 23.77 14.09 18.27
C GLY A 148 23.22 14.47 16.88
N ALA A 149 22.45 15.56 16.76
CA ALA A 149 21.98 16.05 15.47
C ALA A 149 23.14 16.49 14.58
N ASN A 150 23.20 15.97 13.35
CA ASN A 150 24.22 16.30 12.37
C ASN A 150 23.65 16.31 10.95
N PHE A 151 23.30 17.48 10.47
CA PHE A 151 22.74 17.68 9.13
C PHE A 151 23.64 17.13 8.00
N TYR A 152 24.93 17.44 8.08
CA TYR A 152 25.90 17.10 7.02
C TYR A 152 26.11 15.59 6.92
N HIS A 153 26.09 14.91 8.04
CA HIS A 153 26.16 13.45 8.09
C HIS A 153 24.91 12.82 7.43
N VAL A 154 23.72 13.35 7.70
CA VAL A 154 22.48 12.88 7.07
C VAL A 154 22.52 13.05 5.55
N VAL A 155 22.99 14.19 5.05
CA VAL A 155 23.14 14.43 3.61
C VAL A 155 24.11 13.41 2.99
N GLN A 156 25.21 13.10 3.69
CA GLN A 156 26.15 12.10 3.22
C GLN A 156 25.52 10.69 3.22
N MET A 157 24.76 10.34 4.25
CA MET A 157 24.01 9.08 4.29
C MET A 157 23.01 8.94 3.13
N MET A 158 22.35 10.04 2.75
CA MET A 158 21.45 10.03 1.58
C MET A 158 22.22 9.66 0.30
N LYS A 159 23.38 10.26 0.09
CA LYS A 159 24.24 9.94 -1.08
C LYS A 159 24.72 8.49 -1.04
N ASP A 160 25.10 7.98 0.11
CA ASP A 160 25.69 6.67 0.27
C ASP A 160 24.65 5.54 0.24
N ARG A 161 23.49 5.72 0.88
CA ARG A 161 22.46 4.68 1.04
C ARG A 161 21.31 4.79 0.06
N LEU A 162 20.83 6.02 -0.21
CA LEU A 162 19.72 6.25 -1.13
C LEU A 162 20.19 6.45 -2.57
N LYS A 163 21.50 6.65 -2.79
CA LYS A 163 22.13 6.91 -4.10
C LYS A 163 21.46 8.03 -4.88
N CYS A 164 20.94 9.00 -4.19
CA CYS A 164 20.31 10.18 -4.78
C CYS A 164 21.27 11.35 -4.85
N ASN A 165 21.01 12.26 -5.78
CA ASN A 165 21.72 13.54 -5.87
C ASN A 165 21.14 14.51 -4.81
N ALA A 166 21.53 14.30 -3.53
CA ALA A 166 21.10 15.15 -2.43
C ALA A 166 21.87 16.48 -2.43
N VAL A 167 21.15 17.57 -2.61
CA VAL A 167 21.73 18.91 -2.67
C VAL A 167 21.09 19.79 -1.60
N PRO A 168 21.84 20.21 -0.58
CA PRO A 168 21.34 21.15 0.40
C PRO A 168 20.94 22.47 -0.25
N ILE A 169 19.73 22.94 0.01
CA ILE A 169 19.25 24.29 -0.32
C ILE A 169 19.16 25.17 0.91
N GLN A 170 19.31 24.57 2.09
CA GLN A 170 19.36 25.23 3.38
C GLN A 170 20.49 24.65 4.22
N LEU A 171 21.01 25.45 5.15
CA LEU A 171 21.91 24.98 6.19
C LEU A 171 21.35 25.35 7.56
N PRO A 172 21.54 24.49 8.59
CA PRO A 172 21.16 24.83 9.95
C PRO A 172 22.15 25.83 10.57
N ILE A 173 21.67 26.77 11.35
CA ILE A 173 22.47 27.66 12.21
C ILE A 173 22.56 27.04 13.59
N GLY A 174 23.68 26.39 13.87
CA GLY A 174 23.88 25.59 15.07
C GLY A 174 23.26 24.20 14.98
N ALA A 175 23.38 23.46 16.06
CA ALA A 175 22.77 22.13 16.24
C ALA A 175 22.47 21.93 17.73
N GLU A 176 21.62 20.98 18.07
CA GLU A 176 21.19 20.69 19.44
C GLU A 176 20.56 21.91 20.11
N SER A 177 21.03 22.28 21.32
CA SER A 177 20.55 23.46 22.05
C SER A 177 20.84 24.76 21.33
N ASP A 178 21.85 24.79 20.47
CA ASP A 178 22.33 25.99 19.77
C ASP A 178 21.67 26.18 18.40
N PHE A 179 20.73 25.32 18.05
CA PHE A 179 19.94 25.43 16.81
C PHE A 179 18.99 26.65 16.90
N THR A 180 19.31 27.72 16.18
CA THR A 180 18.60 29.01 16.27
C THR A 180 17.90 29.44 15.00
N GLY A 181 18.29 28.90 13.86
CA GLY A 181 17.74 29.33 12.58
C GLY A 181 18.27 28.56 11.41
N ILE A 182 18.00 29.08 10.21
CA ILE A 182 18.27 28.43 8.95
C ILE A 182 18.88 29.42 7.98
N ILE A 183 19.91 29.01 7.26
CA ILE A 183 20.47 29.76 6.12
C ILE A 183 19.77 29.27 4.85
N ASP A 184 19.20 30.18 4.08
CA ASP A 184 18.74 29.89 2.72
C ASP A 184 19.94 30.09 1.76
N LEU A 185 20.40 28.99 1.18
CA LEU A 185 21.55 29.00 0.25
C LEU A 185 21.20 29.59 -1.12
N VAL A 186 19.94 29.69 -1.49
CA VAL A 186 19.52 30.31 -2.75
C VAL A 186 19.57 31.83 -2.66
N THR A 187 19.03 32.39 -1.57
CA THR A 187 19.00 33.85 -1.33
C THR A 187 20.21 34.37 -0.56
N MET A 188 20.99 33.47 0.05
CA MET A 188 22.14 33.82 0.92
C MET A 188 21.73 34.74 2.08
N LYS A 189 20.61 34.43 2.72
CA LYS A 189 20.10 35.09 3.91
C LYS A 189 19.85 34.08 5.02
N ALA A 190 19.83 34.56 6.26
CA ALA A 190 19.53 33.77 7.44
C ALA A 190 18.13 34.08 7.96
N GLU A 191 17.37 33.06 8.33
CA GLU A 191 16.11 33.20 9.06
C GLU A 191 16.34 32.79 10.51
N ILE A 192 16.26 33.76 11.42
CA ILE A 192 16.52 33.61 12.86
C ILE A 192 15.20 33.61 13.62
N TYR A 193 15.01 32.64 14.47
CA TYR A 193 13.81 32.50 15.31
C TYR A 193 14.02 33.09 16.68
N HIS A 194 13.08 33.94 17.16
CA HIS A 194 13.17 34.71 18.39
C HIS A 194 12.28 34.20 19.52
N ASN A 195 11.28 33.35 19.20
CA ASN A 195 10.36 32.79 20.19
C ASN A 195 10.25 31.27 20.06
N GLU A 196 9.61 30.62 21.05
CA GLU A 196 9.45 29.18 21.11
C GLU A 196 8.33 28.65 20.23
N ASP A 197 7.31 29.45 19.91
CA ASP A 197 6.17 29.07 19.07
C ASP A 197 6.43 29.24 17.56
N GLY A 198 7.62 29.78 17.20
CA GLY A 198 8.05 29.92 15.81
C GLY A 198 7.29 30.98 15.01
N THR A 199 6.54 31.86 15.67
CA THR A 199 5.78 32.93 15.01
C THR A 199 6.57 34.22 14.83
N ASP A 200 7.61 34.39 15.65
CA ASP A 200 8.51 35.57 15.60
C ASP A 200 9.88 35.12 15.05
N TYR A 201 10.12 35.44 13.79
CA TYR A 201 11.40 35.24 13.11
C TYR A 201 11.69 36.37 12.15
N SER A 202 12.96 36.59 11.87
CA SER A 202 13.43 37.68 11.00
C SER A 202 14.46 37.17 10.00
N GLU A 203 14.44 37.78 8.80
CA GLU A 203 15.53 37.65 7.84
C GLU A 203 16.68 38.54 8.23
N GLU A 204 17.84 37.95 8.37
CA GLU A 204 19.07 38.62 8.77
C GLU A 204 20.22 38.25 7.85
N GLU A 205 21.35 38.97 8.01
CA GLU A 205 22.59 38.56 7.36
C GLU A 205 23.11 37.26 7.98
N ILE A 206 23.79 36.45 7.16
CA ILE A 206 24.39 35.19 7.61
C ILE A 206 25.40 35.49 8.74
N PRO A 207 25.35 34.76 9.87
CA PRO A 207 26.31 34.93 10.95
C PRO A 207 27.76 34.81 10.45
N GLU A 208 28.63 35.67 10.92
CA GLU A 208 30.03 35.79 10.46
C GLU A 208 30.77 34.43 10.54
N ASN A 209 30.53 33.68 11.61
CA ASN A 209 31.12 32.34 11.80
C ASN A 209 30.61 31.28 10.85
N MET A 210 29.56 31.53 10.10
CA MET A 210 28.98 30.59 9.11
C MET A 210 29.14 31.08 7.67
N GLN A 211 29.68 32.28 7.47
CA GLN A 211 29.76 32.90 6.15
C GLN A 211 30.58 32.03 5.15
N ASP A 212 31.73 31.53 5.57
CA ASP A 212 32.60 30.72 4.72
C ASP A 212 31.93 29.40 4.34
N LEU A 213 31.27 28.75 5.30
CA LEU A 213 30.54 27.50 5.06
C LEU A 213 29.34 27.72 4.13
N ALA A 214 28.62 28.84 4.35
CA ALA A 214 27.48 29.17 3.49
C ALA A 214 27.93 29.45 2.05
N ASN A 215 29.03 30.16 1.88
CA ASN A 215 29.63 30.41 0.54
C ASN A 215 30.04 29.10 -0.13
N GLU A 216 30.69 28.18 0.59
CA GLU A 216 31.09 26.89 0.07
C GLU A 216 29.87 26.08 -0.43
N TYR A 217 28.81 26.00 0.39
CA TYR A 217 27.61 25.25 0.00
C TYR A 217 26.78 25.97 -1.06
N HIS A 218 26.80 27.28 -1.10
CA HIS A 218 26.19 28.03 -2.18
C HIS A 218 26.88 27.76 -3.52
N GLU A 219 28.22 27.75 -3.55
CA GLU A 219 28.98 27.41 -4.75
C GLU A 219 28.67 25.97 -5.22
N LYS A 220 28.65 25.00 -4.30
CA LYS A 220 28.23 23.61 -4.61
C LYS A 220 26.83 23.53 -5.16
N LEU A 221 25.89 24.33 -4.64
CA LEU A 221 24.53 24.43 -5.15
C LEU A 221 24.52 24.96 -6.59
N ILE A 222 25.24 26.04 -6.85
CA ILE A 222 25.34 26.64 -8.19
C ILE A 222 25.99 25.66 -9.18
N GLU A 223 27.06 24.97 -8.80
CA GLU A 223 27.67 23.93 -9.62
C GLU A 223 26.67 22.82 -9.97
N SER A 224 25.97 22.30 -8.95
CA SER A 224 24.96 21.24 -9.14
C SER A 224 23.81 21.66 -10.06
N VAL A 225 23.40 22.93 -9.96
CA VAL A 225 22.34 23.51 -10.79
C VAL A 225 22.84 23.73 -12.23
N ALA A 226 24.08 24.23 -12.39
CA ALA A 226 24.70 24.46 -13.69
C ALA A 226 24.94 23.15 -14.47
N GLU A 227 25.30 22.07 -13.79
CA GLU A 227 25.45 20.74 -14.42
C GLU A 227 24.14 20.20 -15.02
N LEU A 228 23.00 20.67 -14.56
CA LEU A 228 21.68 20.17 -14.97
C LEU A 228 21.00 21.05 -16.05
N ASP A 229 21.60 22.18 -16.41
CA ASP A 229 21.04 23.12 -17.39
C ASP A 229 22.14 23.77 -18.23
N GLU A 230 22.06 23.60 -19.55
CA GLU A 230 23.08 24.07 -20.49
C GLU A 230 23.24 25.61 -20.46
N ASP A 231 22.15 26.35 -20.38
CA ASP A 231 22.17 27.82 -20.36
C ASP A 231 22.85 28.35 -19.07
N LEU A 232 22.60 27.70 -17.95
CA LEU A 232 23.25 28.03 -16.68
C LEU A 232 24.71 27.61 -16.65
N MET A 233 25.05 26.50 -17.29
CA MET A 233 26.42 26.05 -17.43
C MET A 233 27.27 27.06 -18.22
N GLU A 234 26.74 27.60 -19.34
CA GLU A 234 27.42 28.63 -20.12
C GLU A 234 27.64 29.91 -19.29
N LYS A 235 26.61 30.34 -18.53
CA LYS A 235 26.74 31.53 -17.64
C LYS A 235 27.79 31.29 -16.57
N TYR A 236 27.76 30.13 -15.92
CA TYR A 236 28.69 29.77 -14.85
C TYR A 236 30.14 29.81 -15.34
N PHE A 237 30.45 29.18 -16.48
CA PHE A 237 31.80 29.21 -17.08
C PHE A 237 32.18 30.58 -17.66
N GLY A 238 31.19 31.35 -18.08
CA GLY A 238 31.38 32.73 -18.57
C GLY A 238 31.62 33.72 -17.43
N GLY A 239 31.46 33.32 -16.17
CA GLY A 239 31.56 34.19 -15.00
C GLY A 239 30.43 35.22 -14.92
N GLU A 240 29.29 34.95 -15.55
CA GLU A 240 28.10 35.78 -15.47
C GLU A 240 27.33 35.50 -14.17
N GLU A 241 26.66 36.52 -13.68
CA GLU A 241 25.80 36.38 -12.48
C GLU A 241 24.54 35.60 -12.83
N ILE A 242 24.25 34.55 -12.04
CA ILE A 242 23.03 33.75 -12.13
C ILE A 242 22.00 34.30 -11.14
N SER A 243 20.83 34.67 -11.62
CA SER A 243 19.76 35.22 -10.78
C SER A 243 19.11 34.15 -9.88
N ILE A 244 18.54 34.59 -8.77
CA ILE A 244 17.80 33.73 -7.84
C ILE A 244 16.65 32.99 -8.56
N ASP A 245 15.94 33.68 -9.46
CA ASP A 245 14.83 33.08 -10.22
C ASP A 245 15.30 31.96 -11.18
N GLU A 246 16.45 32.14 -11.80
CA GLU A 246 17.06 31.10 -12.65
C GLU A 246 17.46 29.87 -11.83
N ILE A 247 18.07 30.09 -10.66
CA ILE A 247 18.44 29.01 -9.73
C ILE A 247 17.19 28.23 -9.31
N LYS A 248 16.16 28.93 -8.83
CA LYS A 248 14.89 28.31 -8.41
C LYS A 248 14.21 27.52 -9.53
N LYS A 249 14.21 28.07 -10.74
CA LYS A 249 13.61 27.42 -11.90
C LYS A 249 14.31 26.09 -12.22
N VAL A 250 15.63 26.04 -12.17
CA VAL A 250 16.38 24.82 -12.47
C VAL A 250 16.29 23.82 -11.32
N ILE A 251 16.34 24.25 -10.07
CA ILE A 251 16.08 23.36 -8.92
C ILE A 251 14.70 22.69 -9.07
N ARG A 252 13.66 23.47 -9.38
CA ARG A 252 12.31 22.94 -9.60
C ARG A 252 12.26 21.90 -10.70
N LYS A 253 12.82 22.22 -11.88
CA LYS A 253 12.87 21.29 -13.00
C LYS A 253 13.61 20.02 -12.64
N ALA A 254 14.78 20.12 -12.06
CA ALA A 254 15.59 18.99 -11.64
C ALA A 254 14.90 18.11 -10.57
N THR A 255 14.15 18.74 -9.65
CA THR A 255 13.36 18.04 -8.65
C THR A 255 12.21 17.25 -9.31
N ILE A 256 11.49 17.85 -10.24
CA ILE A 256 10.39 17.22 -10.98
C ILE A 256 10.91 16.07 -11.84
N ASP A 257 12.07 16.24 -12.47
CA ASP A 257 12.72 15.22 -13.29
C ASP A 257 13.44 14.12 -12.49
N ASN A 258 13.38 14.18 -11.15
CA ASN A 258 14.09 13.27 -10.23
C ASN A 258 15.62 13.23 -10.40
N THR A 259 16.21 14.26 -10.95
CA THR A 259 17.68 14.39 -11.13
C THR A 259 18.37 15.06 -9.94
N MET A 260 17.62 15.73 -9.09
CA MET A 260 18.07 16.39 -7.86
C MET A 260 17.06 16.15 -6.72
N VAL A 261 17.55 16.02 -5.51
CA VAL A 261 16.74 15.99 -4.28
C VAL A 261 17.15 17.18 -3.41
N PRO A 262 16.33 18.24 -3.34
CA PRO A 262 16.60 19.36 -2.45
C PRO A 262 16.51 18.93 -0.99
N VAL A 263 17.46 19.34 -0.17
CA VAL A 263 17.51 19.04 1.26
C VAL A 263 17.31 20.31 2.07
N THR A 264 16.32 20.28 2.94
CA THR A 264 15.97 21.32 3.90
C THR A 264 16.23 20.82 5.33
N CYS A 265 16.17 21.70 6.30
CA CYS A 265 16.39 21.36 7.71
C CYS A 265 15.47 22.13 8.64
N GLY A 266 15.33 21.62 9.86
CA GLY A 266 14.56 22.29 10.90
C GLY A 266 14.32 21.42 12.13
N SER A 267 13.51 21.94 13.02
CA SER A 267 12.97 21.21 14.17
C SER A 267 11.48 21.51 14.30
N SER A 268 10.65 20.55 13.91
CA SER A 268 9.20 20.69 14.02
C SER A 268 8.75 20.79 15.48
N TYR A 269 9.41 20.07 16.38
CA TYR A 269 9.11 20.12 17.81
C TYR A 269 9.41 21.51 18.40
N ARG A 270 10.52 22.13 18.01
CA ARG A 270 10.91 23.49 18.44
C ARG A 270 10.34 24.59 17.55
N ASN A 271 9.45 24.26 16.63
CA ASN A 271 8.77 25.24 15.78
C ASN A 271 9.71 26.08 14.90
N LYS A 272 10.80 25.49 14.42
CA LYS A 272 11.83 26.17 13.61
C LYS A 272 11.97 25.51 12.24
N GLY A 273 11.77 26.27 11.19
CA GLY A 273 12.03 25.84 9.81
C GLY A 273 10.83 25.33 9.03
N VAL A 274 9.66 25.19 9.63
CA VAL A 274 8.46 24.67 8.94
C VAL A 274 7.93 25.64 7.89
N GLN A 275 7.95 26.95 8.16
CA GLN A 275 7.53 27.98 7.20
C GLN A 275 8.45 27.97 5.96
N MET A 276 9.75 27.78 6.15
CA MET A 276 10.73 27.68 5.06
C MET A 276 10.55 26.38 4.26
N LEU A 277 10.14 25.30 4.91
CA LEU A 277 9.76 24.07 4.25
C LEU A 277 8.51 24.28 3.36
N LEU A 278 7.50 24.98 3.85
CA LEU A 278 6.31 25.31 3.08
C LEU A 278 6.65 26.18 1.85
N ASP A 279 7.51 27.15 2.00
CA ASP A 279 8.01 27.97 0.88
C ASP A 279 8.76 27.11 -0.15
N ALA A 280 9.60 26.20 0.31
CA ALA A 280 10.32 25.26 -0.57
C ALA A 280 9.36 24.32 -1.31
N ILE A 281 8.29 23.87 -0.69
CA ILE A 281 7.25 23.06 -1.34
C ILE A 281 6.61 23.84 -2.50
N ILE A 282 6.31 25.11 -2.30
CA ILE A 282 5.74 25.95 -3.35
C ILE A 282 6.75 26.17 -4.49
N ASP A 283 8.00 26.47 -4.14
CA ASP A 283 9.03 26.80 -5.12
C ASP A 283 9.47 25.61 -5.96
N TYR A 284 9.59 24.41 -5.37
CA TYR A 284 10.31 23.30 -5.98
C TYR A 284 9.48 22.04 -6.24
N MET A 285 8.35 21.87 -5.57
CA MET A 285 7.50 20.69 -5.78
C MET A 285 6.54 20.88 -6.95
N PRO A 286 6.18 19.79 -7.67
CA PRO A 286 5.35 19.88 -8.86
C PRO A 286 3.91 20.29 -8.56
N ALA A 287 3.32 21.02 -9.52
CA ALA A 287 1.89 21.16 -9.65
C ALA A 287 1.31 19.98 -10.46
N PRO A 288 0.00 19.75 -10.43
CA PRO A 288 -0.63 18.70 -11.27
C PRO A 288 -0.34 18.83 -12.76
N THR A 289 -0.05 20.05 -13.23
CA THR A 289 0.30 20.33 -14.62
C THR A 289 1.75 20.00 -14.98
N ASP A 290 2.63 19.85 -14.00
CA ASP A 290 4.05 19.58 -14.19
C ASP A 290 4.35 18.07 -14.30
N VAL A 291 3.41 17.22 -13.87
CA VAL A 291 3.55 15.76 -13.95
C VAL A 291 3.01 15.24 -15.28
N PRO A 292 3.49 14.09 -15.78
CA PRO A 292 2.97 13.48 -16.99
C PRO A 292 1.46 13.23 -16.93
N ALA A 293 0.79 13.26 -18.08
CA ALA A 293 -0.62 12.87 -18.17
C ALA A 293 -0.82 11.45 -17.63
N ILE A 294 -1.92 11.24 -16.93
CA ILE A 294 -2.24 9.91 -16.42
C ILE A 294 -2.67 9.00 -17.57
N LYS A 295 -2.13 7.81 -17.58
CA LYS A 295 -2.49 6.77 -18.55
C LYS A 295 -3.59 5.88 -18.00
N GLY A 296 -4.41 5.41 -18.92
CA GLY A 296 -5.46 4.45 -18.65
C GLY A 296 -5.80 3.64 -19.88
N THR A 297 -6.76 2.76 -19.77
CA THR A 297 -7.23 1.92 -20.86
C THR A 297 -8.71 2.17 -21.10
N ASP A 298 -9.10 2.31 -22.34
CA ASP A 298 -10.51 2.32 -22.72
C ASP A 298 -11.09 0.92 -22.48
N PRO A 299 -12.10 0.76 -21.64
CA PRO A 299 -12.64 -0.56 -21.31
C PRO A 299 -13.36 -1.23 -22.48
N ASP A 300 -13.81 -0.47 -23.49
CA ASP A 300 -14.54 -0.98 -24.63
C ASP A 300 -13.61 -1.42 -25.77
N THR A 301 -12.52 -0.67 -26.01
CA THR A 301 -11.60 -0.93 -27.13
C THR A 301 -10.29 -1.58 -26.70
N GLY A 302 -9.90 -1.43 -25.44
CA GLY A 302 -8.61 -1.87 -24.91
C GLY A 302 -7.43 -0.94 -25.29
N ASP A 303 -7.71 0.19 -25.93
CA ASP A 303 -6.68 1.14 -26.33
C ASP A 303 -6.15 1.97 -25.15
N GLU A 304 -4.87 2.34 -25.20
CA GLU A 304 -4.29 3.27 -24.24
C GLU A 304 -4.88 4.67 -24.42
N VAL A 305 -5.33 5.28 -23.33
CA VAL A 305 -5.89 6.62 -23.29
C VAL A 305 -5.16 7.46 -22.26
N GLU A 306 -4.89 8.71 -22.60
CA GLU A 306 -4.28 9.67 -21.69
C GLU A 306 -5.30 10.71 -21.23
N ARG A 307 -5.15 11.18 -19.98
CA ARG A 307 -5.90 12.31 -19.42
C ARG A 307 -4.93 13.33 -18.86
N HIS A 308 -5.06 14.57 -19.32
CA HIS A 308 -4.25 15.70 -18.87
C HIS A 308 -4.95 16.42 -17.71
N SER A 309 -4.19 17.05 -16.85
CA SER A 309 -4.73 17.89 -15.77
C SER A 309 -5.35 19.17 -16.35
N SER A 310 -6.62 19.08 -16.77
CA SER A 310 -7.38 20.15 -17.38
C SER A 310 -8.84 20.04 -16.98
N ASP A 311 -9.45 21.18 -16.62
CA ASP A 311 -10.88 21.24 -16.28
C ASP A 311 -11.80 21.02 -17.49
N THR A 312 -11.26 21.16 -18.71
CA THR A 312 -12.02 21.04 -19.98
C THR A 312 -12.01 19.64 -20.58
N GLU A 313 -11.15 18.76 -20.09
CA GLU A 313 -11.15 17.35 -20.50
C GLU A 313 -12.30 16.56 -19.85
N PRO A 314 -12.67 15.40 -20.41
CA PRO A 314 -13.66 14.52 -19.79
C PRO A 314 -13.27 14.15 -18.37
N PHE A 315 -14.25 14.10 -17.47
CA PHE A 315 -14.02 13.76 -16.07
C PHE A 315 -13.40 12.36 -15.92
N ALA A 316 -12.33 12.29 -15.15
CA ALA A 316 -11.70 11.05 -14.70
C ALA A 316 -11.10 11.23 -13.32
N ALA A 317 -11.42 10.34 -12.41
CA ALA A 317 -10.94 10.33 -11.03
C ALA A 317 -10.63 8.91 -10.56
N LEU A 318 -9.70 8.79 -9.64
CA LEU A 318 -9.33 7.52 -8.98
C LEU A 318 -9.81 7.53 -7.54
N ALA A 319 -10.61 6.54 -7.18
CA ALA A 319 -10.97 6.24 -5.80
C ALA A 319 -9.81 5.51 -5.13
N PHE A 320 -9.07 6.16 -4.26
CA PHE A 320 -7.85 5.61 -3.68
C PHE A 320 -7.99 5.13 -2.23
N LYS A 321 -9.07 5.53 -1.55
CA LYS A 321 -9.32 5.12 -0.17
C LYS A 321 -10.79 5.11 0.15
N ILE A 322 -11.24 4.08 0.86
CA ILE A 322 -12.55 4.00 1.50
C ILE A 322 -12.37 4.11 3.01
N ALA A 323 -13.22 4.88 3.67
CA ALA A 323 -13.28 4.97 5.11
C ALA A 323 -14.73 4.92 5.58
N THR A 324 -14.96 4.37 6.76
CA THR A 324 -16.28 4.38 7.39
C THR A 324 -16.32 5.45 8.46
N ASP A 325 -17.26 6.35 8.33
CA ASP A 325 -17.47 7.42 9.27
C ASP A 325 -18.74 7.19 10.09
N PRO A 326 -18.70 7.39 11.43
CA PRO A 326 -19.85 7.13 12.29
C PRO A 326 -21.09 7.98 11.97
N PHE A 327 -20.90 9.17 11.37
CA PHE A 327 -21.95 10.15 11.15
C PHE A 327 -22.48 10.18 9.72
N VAL A 328 -21.58 10.05 8.75
CA VAL A 328 -21.95 10.15 7.32
C VAL A 328 -21.89 8.81 6.59
N GLY A 329 -21.42 7.76 7.24
CA GLY A 329 -21.31 6.43 6.66
C GLY A 329 -20.07 6.27 5.79
N LYS A 330 -20.23 5.64 4.62
CA LYS A 330 -19.13 5.36 3.70
C LYS A 330 -18.60 6.64 3.05
N LEU A 331 -17.33 6.92 3.25
CA LEU A 331 -16.55 7.96 2.60
C LEU A 331 -15.64 7.35 1.53
N CYS A 332 -15.70 7.87 0.32
CA CYS A 332 -14.81 7.51 -0.76
C CYS A 332 -13.88 8.68 -1.06
N PHE A 333 -12.60 8.55 -0.73
CA PHE A 333 -11.58 9.53 -1.09
C PHE A 333 -11.18 9.32 -2.54
N PHE A 334 -11.15 10.40 -3.30
CA PHE A 334 -10.80 10.37 -4.72
C PHE A 334 -9.93 11.54 -5.11
N ARG A 335 -9.09 11.33 -6.12
CA ARG A 335 -8.36 12.38 -6.82
C ARG A 335 -8.93 12.57 -8.21
N VAL A 336 -9.24 13.81 -8.58
CA VAL A 336 -9.63 14.18 -9.94
C VAL A 336 -8.38 14.40 -10.78
N TYR A 337 -8.23 13.63 -11.84
CA TYR A 337 -7.11 13.77 -12.77
C TYR A 337 -7.46 14.66 -13.95
N SER A 338 -8.71 14.66 -14.40
CA SER A 338 -9.20 15.52 -15.49
C SER A 338 -10.65 15.88 -15.30
N GLY A 339 -11.05 16.98 -15.89
CA GLY A 339 -12.43 17.44 -15.86
C GLY A 339 -12.90 18.02 -14.52
N VAL A 340 -14.20 18.15 -14.39
CA VAL A 340 -14.89 18.70 -13.20
C VAL A 340 -16.04 17.79 -12.82
N VAL A 341 -16.28 17.61 -11.55
CA VAL A 341 -17.43 16.88 -10.99
C VAL A 341 -18.15 17.75 -9.97
N ASN A 342 -19.48 17.77 -10.01
CA ASN A 342 -20.31 18.51 -9.07
C ASN A 342 -21.00 17.56 -8.08
N ALA A 343 -21.31 18.07 -6.90
CA ALA A 343 -22.16 17.36 -5.96
C ALA A 343 -23.54 17.09 -6.61
N GLY A 344 -23.99 15.84 -6.52
CA GLY A 344 -25.21 15.38 -7.15
C GLY A 344 -25.08 14.83 -8.58
N ASP A 345 -23.91 14.97 -9.20
CA ASP A 345 -23.65 14.40 -10.53
C ASP A 345 -23.71 12.86 -10.50
N THR A 346 -24.10 12.29 -11.64
CA THR A 346 -23.95 10.86 -11.89
C THR A 346 -22.61 10.61 -12.54
N VAL A 347 -21.82 9.69 -11.98
CA VAL A 347 -20.52 9.29 -12.48
C VAL A 347 -20.55 7.81 -12.84
N TYR A 348 -19.76 7.44 -13.83
CA TYR A 348 -19.62 6.06 -14.28
C TYR A 348 -18.42 5.39 -13.62
N ASN A 349 -18.65 4.28 -12.94
CA ASN A 349 -17.58 3.41 -12.43
C ASN A 349 -17.21 2.41 -13.53
N SER A 350 -16.13 2.67 -14.23
CA SER A 350 -15.68 1.89 -15.39
C SER A 350 -15.12 0.52 -15.04
N VAL A 351 -14.73 0.30 -13.79
CA VAL A 351 -14.24 -1.00 -13.31
C VAL A 351 -15.40 -1.94 -13.01
N LYS A 352 -16.51 -1.41 -12.48
CA LYS A 352 -17.68 -2.20 -12.07
C LYS A 352 -18.87 -2.09 -13.03
N ASP A 353 -18.70 -1.37 -14.13
CA ASP A 353 -19.71 -1.16 -15.17
C ASP A 353 -21.05 -0.72 -14.58
N ASN A 354 -21.02 0.33 -13.78
CA ASN A 354 -22.25 0.90 -13.21
C ASN A 354 -22.17 2.41 -13.02
N ASN A 355 -23.34 3.04 -13.04
CA ASN A 355 -23.51 4.45 -12.72
C ASN A 355 -23.81 4.63 -11.24
N GLU A 356 -23.13 5.57 -10.60
CA GLU A 356 -23.36 5.94 -9.21
C GLU A 356 -23.56 7.46 -9.08
N ARG A 357 -24.34 7.85 -8.09
CA ARG A 357 -24.56 9.26 -7.78
C ARG A 357 -23.56 9.75 -6.74
N MET A 358 -22.82 10.78 -7.09
CA MET A 358 -21.95 11.49 -6.16
C MET A 358 -22.82 12.45 -5.32
N GLY A 359 -23.29 12.00 -4.16
CA GLY A 359 -24.27 12.71 -3.35
C GLY A 359 -23.71 14.03 -2.80
N ARG A 360 -22.80 13.95 -1.83
CA ARG A 360 -22.09 15.10 -1.26
C ARG A 360 -20.62 14.96 -1.54
N ILE A 361 -19.95 16.10 -1.73
CA ILE A 361 -18.49 16.16 -1.83
C ILE A 361 -18.00 16.95 -0.63
N LEU A 362 -17.02 16.35 0.08
CA LEU A 362 -16.45 16.90 1.29
C LEU A 362 -14.97 17.24 1.07
N GLN A 363 -14.60 18.46 1.41
CA GLN A 363 -13.21 18.82 1.58
C GLN A 363 -12.82 18.55 3.03
N MET A 364 -11.74 17.80 3.21
CA MET A 364 -11.25 17.46 4.52
C MET A 364 -10.29 18.54 5.03
N HIS A 365 -10.55 19.02 6.23
CA HIS A 365 -9.67 19.91 6.98
C HIS A 365 -9.38 19.26 8.32
N ALA A 366 -8.41 18.37 8.33
CA ALA A 366 -8.10 17.55 9.50
C ALA A 366 -9.34 16.74 9.96
N ASN A 367 -9.89 17.03 11.13
CA ASN A 367 -11.13 16.40 11.63
C ASN A 367 -12.42 17.11 11.18
N ASP A 368 -12.29 18.30 10.62
CA ASP A 368 -13.42 19.07 10.14
C ASP A 368 -13.74 18.73 8.67
N ARG A 369 -15.02 18.72 8.35
CA ARG A 369 -15.53 18.42 7.02
C ARG A 369 -16.31 19.61 6.51
N LYS A 370 -15.96 20.06 5.32
CA LYS A 370 -16.66 21.14 4.66
C LYS A 370 -17.29 20.63 3.38
N ASP A 371 -18.60 20.82 3.25
CA ASP A 371 -19.28 20.57 1.98
C ASP A 371 -18.76 21.52 0.90
N ILE A 372 -18.46 20.95 -0.26
CA ILE A 372 -18.10 21.71 -1.47
C ILE A 372 -19.01 21.33 -2.62
N ASP A 373 -19.28 22.31 -3.50
CA ASP A 373 -20.21 22.10 -4.60
C ASP A 373 -19.60 21.35 -5.77
N CYS A 374 -18.28 21.47 -5.96
CA CYS A 374 -17.57 20.84 -7.08
C CYS A 374 -16.09 20.59 -6.76
N CYS A 375 -15.51 19.62 -7.50
CA CYS A 375 -14.08 19.36 -7.57
C CYS A 375 -13.58 19.55 -8.97
N TYR A 376 -12.40 20.13 -9.08
CA TYR A 376 -11.68 20.38 -10.32
C TYR A 376 -10.54 19.40 -10.53
N ALA A 377 -9.98 19.34 -11.74
CA ALA A 377 -8.76 18.59 -12.02
C ALA A 377 -7.66 18.94 -11.01
N GLY A 378 -6.96 17.94 -10.49
CA GLY A 378 -5.93 18.08 -9.47
C GLY A 378 -6.44 18.14 -8.03
N ASP A 379 -7.75 18.22 -7.80
CA ASP A 379 -8.30 18.24 -6.45
C ASP A 379 -8.38 16.83 -5.84
N ILE A 380 -8.24 16.81 -4.51
CA ILE A 380 -8.47 15.62 -3.68
C ILE A 380 -9.62 15.94 -2.73
N ALA A 381 -10.61 15.06 -2.70
CA ALA A 381 -11.80 15.21 -1.86
C ALA A 381 -12.37 13.86 -1.45
N ALA A 382 -13.41 13.89 -0.61
CA ALA A 382 -14.16 12.70 -0.23
C ALA A 382 -15.62 12.81 -0.72
N ALA A 383 -16.15 11.71 -1.24
CA ALA A 383 -17.54 11.62 -1.67
C ALA A 383 -18.37 10.78 -0.71
N VAL A 384 -19.61 11.20 -0.49
CA VAL A 384 -20.65 10.44 0.21
C VAL A 384 -21.69 10.01 -0.83
N GLY A 385 -22.15 8.78 -0.74
CA GLY A 385 -23.23 8.25 -1.59
C GLY A 385 -22.79 7.23 -2.63
N LEU A 386 -21.49 7.02 -2.80
CA LEU A 386 -20.95 5.97 -3.67
C LEU A 386 -21.05 4.61 -2.95
N LYS A 387 -22.04 3.81 -3.32
CA LYS A 387 -22.35 2.55 -2.62
C LYS A 387 -21.45 1.39 -3.03
N ASN A 388 -21.20 1.28 -4.34
CA ASN A 388 -20.52 0.13 -4.94
C ASN A 388 -19.04 0.40 -5.23
N THR A 389 -18.61 1.65 -5.20
CA THR A 389 -17.22 2.04 -5.44
C THR A 389 -16.32 1.53 -4.33
N THR A 390 -15.22 0.91 -4.71
CA THR A 390 -14.17 0.40 -3.82
C THR A 390 -12.82 1.05 -4.15
N THR A 391 -11.83 0.80 -3.32
CA THR A 391 -10.47 1.32 -3.54
C THR A 391 -9.90 0.79 -4.86
N GLY A 392 -9.34 1.66 -5.67
CA GLY A 392 -8.78 1.34 -6.98
C GLY A 392 -9.76 1.54 -8.15
N ASP A 393 -11.04 1.77 -7.88
CA ASP A 393 -12.01 2.02 -8.93
C ASP A 393 -11.81 3.38 -9.59
N THR A 394 -12.11 3.44 -10.88
CA THR A 394 -12.11 4.68 -11.66
C THR A 394 -13.53 5.22 -11.76
N LEU A 395 -13.69 6.51 -11.48
CA LEU A 395 -14.91 7.26 -11.70
C LEU A 395 -14.68 8.20 -12.89
N CYS A 396 -15.52 8.12 -13.91
CA CYS A 396 -15.33 8.89 -15.13
C CYS A 396 -16.66 9.32 -15.79
N ASP A 397 -16.54 10.01 -16.92
CA ASP A 397 -17.66 10.30 -17.81
C ASP A 397 -18.02 9.04 -18.60
N GLU A 398 -19.29 8.64 -18.57
CA GLU A 398 -19.80 7.47 -19.28
C GLU A 398 -19.57 7.54 -20.81
N LYS A 399 -19.57 8.75 -21.38
CA LYS A 399 -19.34 8.94 -22.81
C LYS A 399 -17.88 8.83 -23.24
N HIS A 400 -16.98 8.97 -22.29
CA HIS A 400 -15.52 8.89 -22.47
C HIS A 400 -14.92 7.97 -21.42
N PRO A 401 -15.27 6.67 -21.44
CA PRO A 401 -14.86 5.75 -20.41
C PRO A 401 -13.35 5.56 -20.42
N VAL A 402 -12.77 5.43 -19.25
CA VAL A 402 -11.37 5.10 -19.03
C VAL A 402 -11.24 4.29 -17.76
N VAL A 403 -10.39 3.28 -17.76
CA VAL A 403 -9.93 2.61 -16.56
C VAL A 403 -8.53 3.12 -16.31
N LEU A 404 -8.37 3.97 -15.30
CA LEU A 404 -7.07 4.37 -14.83
C LEU A 404 -6.40 3.13 -14.25
N GLU A 405 -5.10 2.99 -14.46
CA GLU A 405 -4.33 1.82 -14.10
C GLU A 405 -4.77 1.22 -12.75
N SER A 406 -5.26 -0.01 -12.79
CA SER A 406 -5.76 -0.72 -11.61
C SER A 406 -4.64 -0.96 -10.61
N MET A 407 -4.92 -0.70 -9.33
CA MET A 407 -4.02 -1.11 -8.27
C MET A 407 -4.21 -2.62 -8.06
N GLU A 408 -3.15 -3.39 -8.28
CA GLU A 408 -3.12 -4.78 -7.89
C GLU A 408 -2.78 -4.88 -6.41
N PHE A 409 -3.65 -5.51 -5.64
CA PHE A 409 -3.40 -5.71 -4.22
C PHE A 409 -2.89 -7.13 -3.99
N PRO A 410 -1.84 -7.30 -3.17
CA PRO A 410 -1.35 -8.62 -2.84
C PRO A 410 -2.40 -9.44 -2.09
N GLU A 411 -2.44 -10.72 -2.34
CA GLU A 411 -3.31 -11.64 -1.62
C GLU A 411 -2.89 -11.76 -0.15
N PRO A 412 -3.85 -11.82 0.78
CA PRO A 412 -3.55 -12.02 2.18
C PRO A 412 -2.81 -13.33 2.43
N VAL A 413 -1.79 -13.27 3.28
CA VAL A 413 -0.90 -14.41 3.53
C VAL A 413 -1.16 -15.10 4.87
N ILE A 414 -1.63 -14.38 5.87
CA ILE A 414 -1.93 -14.91 7.21
C ILE A 414 -3.44 -15.02 7.39
N ARG A 415 -3.87 -16.12 7.97
CA ARG A 415 -5.27 -16.41 8.26
C ARG A 415 -5.43 -16.76 9.73
N VAL A 416 -6.50 -16.24 10.34
CA VAL A 416 -6.84 -16.44 11.75
C VAL A 416 -8.34 -16.73 11.84
N ALA A 417 -8.71 -17.70 12.64
CA ALA A 417 -10.12 -17.91 12.99
C ALA A 417 -10.56 -16.89 14.04
N ILE A 418 -11.70 -16.28 13.85
CA ILE A 418 -12.28 -15.32 14.78
C ILE A 418 -13.70 -15.75 15.17
N GLU A 419 -13.98 -15.76 16.47
CA GLU A 419 -15.29 -16.14 17.00
C GLU A 419 -15.80 -15.06 17.98
N PRO A 420 -17.04 -14.61 17.83
CA PRO A 420 -17.61 -13.67 18.80
C PRO A 420 -17.84 -14.38 20.14
N LYS A 421 -17.59 -13.69 21.24
CA LYS A 421 -17.83 -14.26 22.60
C LYS A 421 -19.29 -14.51 22.90
N THR A 422 -20.21 -13.88 22.17
CA THR A 422 -21.66 -14.02 22.39
C THR A 422 -22.39 -14.25 21.06
N LYS A 423 -23.51 -14.99 21.10
CA LYS A 423 -24.36 -15.19 19.92
C LYS A 423 -24.88 -13.88 19.32
N ALA A 424 -25.21 -12.90 20.15
CA ALA A 424 -25.64 -11.57 19.70
C ALA A 424 -24.52 -10.78 19.01
N GLY A 425 -23.26 -11.15 19.24
CA GLY A 425 -22.10 -10.58 18.55
C GLY A 425 -21.90 -11.08 17.12
N GLN A 426 -22.48 -12.21 16.74
CA GLN A 426 -22.26 -12.82 15.42
C GLN A 426 -22.70 -11.90 14.27
N GLU A 427 -23.90 -11.37 14.34
CA GLU A 427 -24.43 -10.48 13.31
C GLU A 427 -23.66 -9.17 13.27
N LYS A 428 -23.36 -8.58 14.44
CA LYS A 428 -22.55 -7.37 14.54
C LYS A 428 -21.15 -7.57 14.00
N MET A 429 -20.54 -8.73 14.25
CA MET A 429 -19.22 -9.06 13.76
C MET A 429 -19.22 -9.16 12.23
N GLY A 430 -20.21 -9.80 11.62
CA GLY A 430 -20.34 -9.89 10.18
C GLY A 430 -20.41 -8.51 9.50
N ILE A 431 -21.25 -7.62 10.05
CA ILE A 431 -21.38 -6.23 9.55
C ILE A 431 -20.07 -5.46 9.71
N ALA A 432 -19.40 -5.59 10.85
CA ALA A 432 -18.15 -4.90 11.13
C ALA A 432 -17.02 -5.39 10.22
N LEU A 433 -16.89 -6.71 10.04
CA LEU A 433 -15.90 -7.30 9.15
C LEU A 433 -16.12 -6.90 7.68
N ALA A 434 -17.37 -6.83 7.22
CA ALA A 434 -17.69 -6.36 5.88
C ALA A 434 -17.24 -4.91 5.67
N LYS A 435 -17.49 -4.02 6.64
CA LYS A 435 -17.04 -2.61 6.58
C LYS A 435 -15.52 -2.51 6.56
N LEU A 436 -14.83 -3.27 7.39
CA LEU A 436 -13.37 -3.29 7.43
C LEU A 436 -12.77 -3.81 6.12
N ALA A 437 -13.40 -4.81 5.49
CA ALA A 437 -12.99 -5.31 4.18
C ALA A 437 -13.24 -4.31 3.04
N GLU A 438 -14.26 -3.44 3.14
CA GLU A 438 -14.46 -2.35 2.19
C GLU A 438 -13.38 -1.27 2.32
N GLU A 439 -12.89 -1.01 3.53
CA GLU A 439 -11.84 -0.02 3.78
C GLU A 439 -10.46 -0.50 3.33
N ASP A 440 -10.17 -1.79 3.52
CA ASP A 440 -8.88 -2.39 3.27
C ASP A 440 -8.98 -3.58 2.29
N PRO A 441 -8.59 -3.41 1.02
CA PRO A 441 -8.65 -4.47 0.02
C PRO A 441 -7.66 -5.61 0.27
N THR A 442 -6.69 -5.45 1.18
CA THR A 442 -5.77 -6.52 1.60
C THR A 442 -6.30 -7.33 2.78
N PHE A 443 -7.42 -6.91 3.34
CA PHE A 443 -8.13 -7.63 4.38
C PHE A 443 -9.32 -8.39 3.79
N ARG A 444 -9.44 -9.65 4.12
CA ARG A 444 -10.59 -10.48 3.74
C ARG A 444 -11.21 -11.14 4.96
N ALA A 445 -12.53 -11.26 4.94
CA ALA A 445 -13.28 -12.02 5.92
C ALA A 445 -14.27 -12.91 5.19
N TYR A 446 -14.32 -14.18 5.57
CA TYR A 446 -15.24 -15.16 4.99
C TYR A 446 -15.57 -16.25 5.99
N THR A 447 -16.66 -16.95 5.75
CA THR A 447 -17.02 -18.13 6.55
C THR A 447 -16.48 -19.37 5.84
N ASP A 448 -15.73 -20.17 6.58
CA ASP A 448 -15.29 -21.48 6.12
C ASP A 448 -16.52 -22.41 6.07
N GLU A 449 -16.85 -22.90 4.89
CA GLU A 449 -18.06 -23.69 4.67
C GLU A 449 -18.03 -25.06 5.39
N GLU A 450 -16.84 -25.61 5.63
CA GLU A 450 -16.69 -26.90 6.28
C GLU A 450 -16.77 -26.78 7.82
N THR A 451 -16.08 -25.81 8.38
CA THR A 451 -15.98 -25.64 9.82
C THR A 451 -17.04 -24.69 10.40
N GLY A 452 -17.69 -23.91 9.53
CA GLY A 452 -18.59 -22.83 9.95
C GLY A 452 -17.90 -21.69 10.67
N GLN A 453 -16.56 -21.69 10.75
CA GLN A 453 -15.78 -20.66 11.39
C GLN A 453 -15.65 -19.41 10.52
N THR A 454 -15.70 -18.26 11.13
CA THR A 454 -15.33 -17.02 10.46
C THR A 454 -13.82 -16.89 10.43
N ILE A 455 -13.26 -16.77 9.23
CA ILE A 455 -11.83 -16.60 8.99
C ILE A 455 -11.56 -15.16 8.58
N ILE A 456 -10.54 -14.56 9.17
CA ILE A 456 -9.99 -13.29 8.73
C ILE A 456 -8.58 -13.51 8.16
N ALA A 457 -8.29 -12.83 7.08
CA ALA A 457 -7.02 -12.94 6.38
C ALA A 457 -6.42 -11.54 6.16
N GLY A 458 -5.12 -11.41 6.36
CA GLY A 458 -4.40 -10.14 6.26
C GLY A 458 -2.93 -10.33 5.90
N MET A 459 -2.21 -9.22 5.79
CA MET A 459 -0.83 -9.17 5.32
C MET A 459 0.21 -9.55 6.38
N GLY A 460 -0.14 -9.46 7.65
CA GLY A 460 0.77 -9.76 8.75
C GLY A 460 0.07 -9.82 10.10
N GLU A 461 0.79 -10.24 11.12
CA GLU A 461 0.27 -10.38 12.50
C GLU A 461 -0.22 -9.03 13.05
N LEU A 462 0.57 -7.97 12.88
CA LEU A 462 0.20 -6.63 13.33
C LEU A 462 -1.04 -6.11 12.60
N HIS A 463 -1.16 -6.39 11.31
CA HIS A 463 -2.35 -6.02 10.54
C HIS A 463 -3.62 -6.64 11.13
N LEU A 464 -3.62 -7.95 11.37
CA LEU A 464 -4.76 -8.65 11.97
C LEU A 464 -5.03 -8.22 13.42
N GLU A 465 -3.99 -7.95 14.20
CA GLU A 465 -4.12 -7.44 15.57
C GLU A 465 -4.86 -6.09 15.58
N ILE A 466 -4.53 -5.20 14.67
CA ILE A 466 -5.22 -3.90 14.53
C ILE A 466 -6.67 -4.09 14.12
N ILE A 467 -6.96 -4.97 13.18
CA ILE A 467 -8.34 -5.29 12.77
C ILE A 467 -9.17 -5.77 13.96
N VAL A 468 -8.62 -6.66 14.76
CA VAL A 468 -9.30 -7.19 15.96
C VAL A 468 -9.50 -6.12 17.02
N ASP A 469 -8.53 -5.26 17.24
CA ASP A 469 -8.63 -4.14 18.15
C ASP A 469 -9.71 -3.13 17.69
N ARG A 470 -9.80 -2.88 16.38
CA ARG A 470 -10.86 -2.07 15.79
C ARG A 470 -12.26 -2.68 15.98
N LEU A 471 -12.39 -4.01 15.82
CA LEU A 471 -13.66 -4.71 16.11
C LEU A 471 -14.13 -4.45 17.53
N LEU A 472 -13.23 -4.52 18.51
CA LEU A 472 -13.54 -4.29 19.90
C LEU A 472 -13.89 -2.82 20.17
N ARG A 473 -13.06 -1.90 19.75
CA ARG A 473 -13.15 -0.47 20.14
C ARG A 473 -14.19 0.31 19.34
N GLU A 474 -14.21 0.14 18.02
CA GLU A 474 -15.09 0.90 17.13
C GLU A 474 -16.47 0.25 17.01
N PHE A 475 -16.52 -1.07 16.88
CA PHE A 475 -17.76 -1.81 16.63
C PHE A 475 -18.36 -2.48 17.90
N LYS A 476 -17.63 -2.42 19.01
CA LYS A 476 -18.07 -3.04 20.30
C LYS A 476 -18.34 -4.54 20.16
N VAL A 477 -17.52 -5.23 19.41
CA VAL A 477 -17.56 -6.68 19.21
C VAL A 477 -16.39 -7.31 19.93
N GLU A 478 -16.67 -8.09 20.99
CA GLU A 478 -15.67 -8.92 21.64
C GLU A 478 -15.56 -10.26 20.91
N ALA A 479 -14.35 -10.62 20.51
CA ALA A 479 -14.07 -11.84 19.79
C ALA A 479 -12.85 -12.58 20.35
N ASN A 480 -12.87 -13.91 20.24
CA ASN A 480 -11.71 -14.76 20.48
C ASN A 480 -11.02 -15.03 19.15
N ILE A 481 -9.69 -15.10 19.19
CA ILE A 481 -8.87 -15.35 18.02
C ILE A 481 -8.21 -16.71 18.17
N GLY A 482 -8.28 -17.50 17.11
CA GLY A 482 -7.50 -18.74 16.98
C GLY A 482 -6.05 -18.49 16.56
N ALA A 483 -5.21 -19.51 16.64
CA ALA A 483 -3.84 -19.43 16.14
C ALA A 483 -3.83 -19.12 14.62
N PRO A 484 -2.81 -18.39 14.13
CA PRO A 484 -2.64 -18.17 12.70
C PRO A 484 -2.63 -19.49 11.93
N GLN A 485 -3.36 -19.55 10.82
CA GLN A 485 -3.43 -20.73 9.97
C GLN A 485 -2.73 -20.47 8.63
N VAL A 486 -1.98 -21.46 8.20
CA VAL A 486 -1.33 -21.47 6.88
C VAL A 486 -2.32 -22.08 5.87
N ALA A 487 -2.45 -21.44 4.70
CA ALA A 487 -3.30 -21.95 3.63
C ALA A 487 -2.60 -23.08 2.87
N TYR A 488 -2.63 -24.28 3.42
CA TYR A 488 -2.18 -25.47 2.71
C TYR A 488 -3.10 -25.79 1.55
N LYS A 489 -2.59 -26.52 0.58
CA LYS A 489 -3.36 -27.07 -0.56
C LYS A 489 -3.02 -28.54 -0.73
N GLU A 490 -3.80 -29.24 -1.55
CA GLU A 490 -3.54 -30.63 -1.91
C GLU A 490 -3.37 -30.73 -3.43
N THR A 491 -2.58 -31.68 -3.87
CA THR A 491 -2.43 -32.05 -5.28
C THR A 491 -2.06 -33.52 -5.41
N ILE A 492 -1.88 -33.98 -6.63
CA ILE A 492 -1.49 -35.35 -6.94
C ILE A 492 -0.14 -35.40 -7.65
N ARG A 493 0.63 -36.47 -7.43
CA ARG A 493 1.92 -36.71 -8.09
C ARG A 493 1.83 -37.55 -9.31
N THR A 494 0.91 -38.48 -9.32
CA THR A 494 0.74 -39.51 -10.37
C THR A 494 -0.64 -39.47 -11.00
N GLU A 495 -0.78 -40.11 -12.12
CA GLU A 495 -2.09 -40.35 -12.76
C GLU A 495 -2.83 -41.52 -12.11
N ALA A 496 -4.14 -41.46 -12.14
CA ALA A 496 -5.01 -42.56 -11.72
C ALA A 496 -6.28 -42.61 -12.54
N SER A 497 -6.83 -43.82 -12.65
CA SER A 497 -8.10 -44.09 -13.31
C SER A 497 -9.07 -44.68 -12.31
N VAL A 498 -10.31 -44.23 -12.35
CA VAL A 498 -11.38 -44.70 -11.45
C VAL A 498 -12.65 -44.94 -12.24
N ASP A 499 -13.29 -46.04 -11.90
CA ASP A 499 -14.62 -46.43 -12.34
C ASP A 499 -15.55 -46.39 -11.13
N GLU A 500 -16.41 -45.37 -11.05
CA GLU A 500 -17.24 -45.11 -9.86
C GLU A 500 -18.72 -45.09 -10.21
N LYS A 501 -19.48 -45.86 -9.46
CA LYS A 501 -20.91 -46.01 -9.63
C LYS A 501 -21.65 -45.64 -8.35
N TYR A 502 -22.44 -44.60 -8.44
CA TYR A 502 -23.39 -44.24 -7.40
C TYR A 502 -24.77 -44.75 -7.72
N ALA A 503 -25.23 -45.74 -6.96
CA ALA A 503 -26.56 -46.30 -7.09
C ALA A 503 -27.22 -46.44 -5.73
N ARG A 504 -28.36 -45.79 -5.54
CA ARG A 504 -29.18 -45.90 -4.31
C ARG A 504 -30.63 -46.16 -4.70
N GLN A 505 -31.27 -47.11 -3.99
CA GLN A 505 -32.69 -47.37 -4.11
C GLN A 505 -33.33 -47.32 -2.72
N SER A 506 -34.21 -46.37 -2.49
CA SER A 506 -34.94 -46.23 -1.23
C SER A 506 -36.42 -45.95 -1.53
N GLY A 507 -37.23 -47.03 -1.73
CA GLY A 507 -38.68 -46.97 -1.76
C GLY A 507 -39.31 -45.94 -2.70
N GLY A 508 -39.06 -46.01 -4.02
CA GLY A 508 -39.56 -45.07 -5.01
C GLY A 508 -38.57 -44.89 -6.16
N LYS A 509 -38.45 -43.66 -6.70
CA LYS A 509 -37.45 -43.33 -7.73
C LYS A 509 -36.04 -43.47 -7.12
N GLY A 510 -35.21 -44.36 -7.73
CA GLY A 510 -33.83 -44.55 -7.32
C GLY A 510 -32.90 -43.41 -7.76
N GLN A 511 -31.63 -43.51 -7.42
CA GLN A 511 -30.57 -42.61 -7.90
C GLN A 511 -29.48 -43.46 -8.59
N TYR A 512 -29.06 -43.05 -9.76
CA TYR A 512 -28.05 -43.73 -10.54
C TYR A 512 -27.13 -42.71 -11.26
N GLY A 513 -25.84 -42.78 -10.99
CA GLY A 513 -24.80 -42.07 -11.73
C GLY A 513 -23.55 -42.94 -11.81
N HIS A 514 -23.01 -43.11 -13.01
CA HIS A 514 -21.83 -43.92 -13.24
C HIS A 514 -20.86 -43.18 -14.15
N VAL A 515 -19.64 -42.95 -13.64
CA VAL A 515 -18.60 -42.18 -14.32
C VAL A 515 -17.28 -42.94 -14.29
N LYS A 516 -16.52 -42.84 -15.37
CA LYS A 516 -15.15 -43.30 -15.46
C LYS A 516 -14.27 -42.10 -15.77
N ILE A 517 -13.33 -41.79 -14.88
CA ILE A 517 -12.44 -40.66 -14.99
C ILE A 517 -10.98 -41.05 -14.93
N ASN A 518 -10.16 -40.27 -15.61
CA ASN A 518 -8.72 -40.25 -15.44
C ASN A 518 -8.34 -38.93 -14.81
N VAL A 519 -7.43 -38.95 -13.84
CA VAL A 519 -6.85 -37.74 -13.24
C VAL A 519 -5.36 -37.68 -13.54
N PHE A 520 -4.89 -36.48 -13.84
CA PHE A 520 -3.50 -36.22 -14.19
C PHE A 520 -2.97 -35.01 -13.40
N PRO A 521 -1.71 -35.04 -12.99
CA PRO A 521 -1.04 -33.81 -12.50
C PRO A 521 -1.05 -32.72 -13.60
N ASN A 522 -1.36 -31.50 -13.23
CA ASN A 522 -1.46 -30.37 -14.16
C ASN A 522 -0.71 -29.14 -13.60
N LYS A 523 0.53 -29.36 -13.24
CA LYS A 523 1.37 -28.38 -12.52
C LYS A 523 1.34 -27.00 -13.16
N ASP A 524 1.06 -25.98 -12.34
CA ASP A 524 1.02 -24.55 -12.68
C ASP A 524 -0.02 -24.16 -13.75
N LYS A 525 -0.97 -25.05 -14.05
CA LYS A 525 -2.05 -24.81 -15.03
C LYS A 525 -3.45 -24.80 -14.41
N GLY A 526 -3.53 -25.04 -13.12
CA GLY A 526 -4.81 -25.08 -12.40
C GLY A 526 -5.66 -26.30 -12.73
N TYR A 527 -6.97 -26.13 -12.56
CA TYR A 527 -7.97 -27.17 -12.85
C TYR A 527 -8.36 -27.16 -14.32
N GLU A 528 -8.38 -28.36 -14.94
CA GLU A 528 -8.85 -28.56 -16.29
C GLU A 528 -9.79 -29.79 -16.34
N PHE A 529 -10.98 -29.58 -16.89
CA PHE A 529 -11.95 -30.66 -17.14
C PHE A 529 -12.06 -30.94 -18.63
N VAL A 530 -11.85 -32.18 -19.01
CA VAL A 530 -11.93 -32.64 -20.40
C VAL A 530 -13.05 -33.65 -20.54
N ASN A 531 -13.97 -33.34 -21.44
CA ASN A 531 -15.05 -34.24 -21.81
C ASN A 531 -14.68 -35.07 -23.04
N ASN A 532 -14.40 -36.35 -22.84
CA ASN A 532 -14.09 -37.32 -23.89
C ASN A 532 -15.16 -38.40 -23.99
N ILE A 533 -16.41 -38.12 -23.63
CA ILE A 533 -17.52 -39.05 -23.77
C ILE A 533 -17.82 -39.28 -25.24
N VAL A 534 -17.92 -40.57 -25.62
CA VAL A 534 -18.22 -41.02 -26.96
C VAL A 534 -19.55 -41.80 -26.97
N GLY A 535 -20.30 -41.64 -28.03
CA GLY A 535 -21.53 -42.44 -28.25
C GLY A 535 -22.69 -42.16 -27.29
N GLY A 536 -22.63 -41.06 -26.52
CA GLY A 536 -23.70 -40.70 -25.57
C GLY A 536 -23.76 -41.60 -24.33
N ALA A 537 -22.63 -42.19 -23.93
CA ALA A 537 -22.55 -43.06 -22.75
C ALA A 537 -23.05 -42.34 -21.47
N ILE A 538 -22.82 -41.02 -21.39
CA ILE A 538 -23.45 -40.12 -20.44
C ILE A 538 -24.19 -39.04 -21.23
N PRO A 539 -25.50 -38.79 -20.96
CA PRO A 539 -26.23 -37.69 -21.57
C PRO A 539 -25.55 -36.36 -21.38
N LYS A 540 -25.52 -35.51 -22.42
CA LYS A 540 -24.81 -34.21 -22.40
C LYS A 540 -25.27 -33.29 -21.27
N GLU A 541 -26.51 -33.41 -20.86
CA GLU A 541 -27.12 -32.62 -19.77
C GLU A 541 -26.53 -32.94 -18.39
N TYR A 542 -25.95 -34.13 -18.17
CA TYR A 542 -25.36 -34.56 -16.90
C TYR A 542 -23.85 -34.29 -16.80
N ILE A 543 -23.19 -34.02 -17.91
CA ILE A 543 -21.75 -33.78 -17.92
C ILE A 543 -21.35 -32.54 -17.08
N PRO A 544 -22.06 -31.40 -17.16
CA PRO A 544 -21.80 -30.27 -16.26
C PRO A 544 -21.98 -30.62 -14.79
N ALA A 545 -22.91 -31.50 -14.44
CA ALA A 545 -23.12 -31.97 -13.07
C ALA A 545 -21.92 -32.78 -12.54
N VAL A 546 -21.30 -33.59 -13.39
CA VAL A 546 -20.06 -34.32 -13.05
C VAL A 546 -18.93 -33.34 -12.74
N ASP A 547 -18.73 -32.33 -13.58
CA ASP A 547 -17.73 -31.31 -13.37
C ASP A 547 -17.97 -30.51 -12.07
N GLN A 548 -19.22 -30.13 -11.81
CA GLN A 548 -19.59 -29.47 -10.54
C GLN A 548 -19.33 -30.36 -9.32
N GLY A 549 -19.58 -31.64 -9.40
CA GLY A 549 -19.30 -32.60 -8.35
C GLY A 549 -17.79 -32.74 -8.08
N ILE A 550 -16.99 -32.76 -9.13
CA ILE A 550 -15.53 -32.78 -9.04
C ILE A 550 -15.01 -31.49 -8.39
N GLN A 551 -15.46 -30.34 -8.85
CA GLN A 551 -15.09 -29.06 -8.28
C GLN A 551 -15.48 -28.91 -6.80
N GLY A 552 -16.67 -29.43 -6.43
CA GLY A 552 -17.09 -29.51 -5.03
C GLY A 552 -16.18 -30.39 -4.18
N ALA A 553 -15.73 -31.52 -4.71
CA ALA A 553 -14.78 -32.40 -4.04
C ALA A 553 -13.39 -31.79 -3.92
N MET A 554 -12.97 -30.94 -4.88
CA MET A 554 -11.71 -30.22 -4.82
C MET A 554 -11.63 -29.22 -3.66
N LEU A 555 -12.76 -28.71 -3.19
CA LEU A 555 -12.78 -27.75 -2.07
C LEU A 555 -12.40 -28.40 -0.73
N SER A 556 -12.60 -29.70 -0.59
CA SER A 556 -12.38 -30.41 0.69
C SER A 556 -11.19 -31.37 0.69
N GLY A 557 -10.63 -31.69 -0.47
CA GLY A 557 -9.49 -32.59 -0.60
C GLY A 557 -9.72 -33.99 -0.01
N VAL A 558 -8.65 -34.76 0.18
CA VAL A 558 -8.70 -36.13 0.73
C VAL A 558 -7.70 -36.40 1.84
N LEU A 559 -6.70 -35.52 2.04
CA LEU A 559 -5.65 -35.70 3.04
C LEU A 559 -5.96 -34.98 4.35
N ALA A 560 -6.28 -33.70 4.28
CA ALA A 560 -6.48 -32.86 5.45
C ALA A 560 -7.55 -31.77 5.27
N GLY A 561 -8.43 -31.93 4.30
CA GLY A 561 -9.54 -31.00 4.06
C GLY A 561 -9.11 -29.69 3.40
N TYR A 562 -8.03 -29.66 2.64
CA TYR A 562 -7.56 -28.46 1.93
C TYR A 562 -7.95 -28.49 0.46
N ASN A 563 -8.04 -27.31 -0.14
CA ASN A 563 -8.36 -27.17 -1.55
C ASN A 563 -7.34 -27.90 -2.43
N VAL A 564 -7.86 -28.64 -3.41
CA VAL A 564 -7.07 -29.32 -4.43
C VAL A 564 -6.75 -28.35 -5.56
N VAL A 565 -5.53 -28.39 -6.06
CA VAL A 565 -5.05 -27.56 -7.17
C VAL A 565 -4.26 -28.39 -8.17
N ASP A 566 -4.09 -27.86 -9.38
CA ASP A 566 -3.22 -28.41 -10.43
C ASP A 566 -3.56 -29.86 -10.81
N VAL A 567 -4.82 -30.09 -11.08
CA VAL A 567 -5.34 -31.40 -11.50
C VAL A 567 -6.12 -31.26 -12.79
N LYS A 568 -5.83 -32.16 -13.74
CA LYS A 568 -6.61 -32.34 -14.96
C LYS A 568 -7.45 -33.59 -14.82
N VAL A 569 -8.74 -33.47 -15.10
CA VAL A 569 -9.70 -34.60 -15.07
C VAL A 569 -10.26 -34.83 -16.46
N GLU A 570 -10.19 -36.05 -16.91
CA GLU A 570 -10.78 -36.54 -18.15
C GLU A 570 -11.94 -37.46 -17.82
N LEU A 571 -13.16 -37.07 -18.24
CA LEU A 571 -14.33 -37.91 -18.20
C LEU A 571 -14.42 -38.62 -19.54
N TYR A 572 -14.15 -39.92 -19.57
CA TYR A 572 -14.03 -40.66 -20.83
C TYR A 572 -15.12 -41.73 -21.08
N ASP A 573 -15.80 -42.23 -20.03
CA ASP A 573 -16.84 -43.21 -20.13
C ASP A 573 -17.80 -43.15 -18.93
N GLY A 574 -18.87 -43.92 -19.00
CA GLY A 574 -19.85 -44.05 -17.93
C GLY A 574 -21.11 -44.76 -18.42
N SER A 575 -22.15 -44.72 -17.62
CA SER A 575 -23.47 -45.19 -18.01
C SER A 575 -24.57 -44.45 -17.26
N TYR A 576 -25.79 -44.48 -17.77
CA TYR A 576 -26.94 -43.87 -17.16
C TYR A 576 -28.11 -44.84 -17.10
N HIS A 577 -29.10 -44.53 -16.27
CA HIS A 577 -30.37 -45.24 -16.17
C HIS A 577 -31.50 -44.28 -16.52
N GLU A 578 -32.38 -44.68 -17.45
CA GLU A 578 -33.42 -43.81 -18.00
C GLU A 578 -34.34 -43.18 -16.94
N VAL A 579 -34.60 -43.86 -15.82
CA VAL A 579 -35.52 -43.44 -14.78
C VAL A 579 -34.79 -42.86 -13.56
N ASP A 580 -33.67 -43.46 -13.15
CA ASP A 580 -33.01 -43.18 -11.88
C ASP A 580 -31.83 -42.19 -11.99
N SER A 581 -31.41 -41.85 -13.21
CA SER A 581 -30.38 -40.86 -13.43
C SER A 581 -30.92 -39.43 -13.25
N SER A 582 -30.10 -38.59 -12.67
CA SER A 582 -30.36 -37.17 -12.43
C SER A 582 -29.07 -36.38 -12.36
N GLU A 583 -29.15 -35.08 -12.49
CA GLU A 583 -27.99 -34.17 -12.25
C GLU A 583 -27.36 -34.40 -10.87
N MET A 584 -28.19 -34.56 -9.83
CA MET A 584 -27.69 -34.79 -8.47
C MET A 584 -26.94 -36.12 -8.36
N ALA A 585 -27.44 -37.20 -8.99
CA ALA A 585 -26.77 -38.49 -8.97
C ALA A 585 -25.39 -38.44 -9.66
N PHE A 586 -25.27 -37.74 -10.79
CA PHE A 586 -24.01 -37.56 -11.49
C PHE A 586 -23.08 -36.62 -10.76
N LYS A 587 -23.60 -35.58 -10.07
CA LYS A 587 -22.82 -34.73 -9.21
C LYS A 587 -22.17 -35.49 -8.06
N ILE A 588 -22.93 -36.36 -7.40
CA ILE A 588 -22.42 -37.25 -6.34
C ILE A 588 -21.42 -38.26 -6.90
N ALA A 589 -21.72 -38.88 -8.02
CA ALA A 589 -20.82 -39.84 -8.68
C ALA A 589 -19.48 -39.19 -9.08
N GLY A 590 -19.51 -37.97 -9.62
CA GLY A 590 -18.33 -37.20 -9.96
C GLY A 590 -17.49 -36.88 -8.74
N SER A 591 -18.11 -36.42 -7.64
CA SER A 591 -17.45 -36.17 -6.38
C SER A 591 -16.78 -37.42 -5.79
N MET A 592 -17.49 -38.53 -5.75
CA MET A 592 -16.96 -39.82 -5.24
C MET A 592 -15.78 -40.31 -6.10
N ALA A 593 -15.93 -40.27 -7.41
CA ALA A 593 -14.90 -40.70 -8.35
C ALA A 593 -13.62 -39.89 -8.20
N PHE A 594 -13.76 -38.58 -8.09
CA PHE A 594 -12.60 -37.69 -7.90
C PHE A 594 -11.86 -37.94 -6.58
N LYS A 595 -12.58 -38.10 -5.48
CA LYS A 595 -11.98 -38.43 -4.18
C LYS A 595 -11.22 -39.74 -4.20
N GLU A 596 -11.78 -40.75 -4.81
CA GLU A 596 -11.13 -42.06 -4.95
C GLU A 596 -9.92 -42.02 -5.91
N ALA A 597 -10.02 -41.24 -6.99
CA ALA A 597 -8.92 -41.05 -7.93
C ALA A 597 -7.74 -40.32 -7.25
N MET A 598 -8.01 -39.31 -6.45
CA MET A 598 -6.98 -38.63 -5.69
C MET A 598 -6.25 -39.57 -4.72
N ARG A 599 -6.98 -40.41 -4.00
CA ARG A 599 -6.36 -41.38 -3.07
C ARG A 599 -5.41 -42.34 -3.79
N LYS A 600 -5.71 -42.69 -5.04
CA LYS A 600 -4.87 -43.57 -5.87
C LYS A 600 -3.73 -42.85 -6.59
N ALA A 601 -3.78 -41.54 -6.70
CA ALA A 601 -2.85 -40.73 -7.48
C ALA A 601 -1.69 -40.14 -6.66
N ASP A 602 -1.35 -40.76 -5.52
CA ASP A 602 -0.32 -40.28 -4.60
C ASP A 602 -0.52 -38.83 -4.20
N PRO A 603 -1.57 -38.51 -3.41
CA PRO A 603 -1.89 -37.16 -3.02
C PRO A 603 -0.84 -36.61 -2.04
N VAL A 604 -0.54 -35.32 -2.15
CA VAL A 604 0.45 -34.61 -1.31
C VAL A 604 -0.09 -33.27 -0.85
N LEU A 605 0.38 -32.81 0.31
CA LEU A 605 0.15 -31.45 0.78
C LEU A 605 1.14 -30.49 0.14
N LEU A 606 0.62 -29.32 -0.23
CA LEU A 606 1.40 -28.17 -0.67
C LEU A 606 1.35 -27.08 0.40
N GLU A 607 2.50 -26.44 0.62
CA GLU A 607 2.63 -25.27 1.47
C GLU A 607 2.95 -24.03 0.64
N PRO A 608 2.47 -22.85 1.06
CA PRO A 608 2.84 -21.59 0.40
C PRO A 608 4.30 -21.28 0.67
N ILE A 609 5.04 -21.03 -0.40
CA ILE A 609 6.43 -20.59 -0.38
C ILE A 609 6.44 -19.09 -0.65
N MET A 610 7.12 -18.37 0.23
CA MET A 610 7.26 -16.92 0.13
C MET A 610 8.59 -16.57 -0.50
N LYS A 611 8.58 -15.59 -1.40
CA LYS A 611 9.79 -14.90 -1.84
C LYS A 611 10.13 -13.85 -0.79
N VAL A 612 11.19 -14.12 -0.06
CA VAL A 612 11.68 -13.23 0.99
C VAL A 612 12.91 -12.49 0.46
N THR A 613 12.84 -11.19 0.40
CA THR A 613 13.96 -10.32 0.04
C THR A 613 14.40 -9.58 1.28
N VAL A 614 15.62 -9.86 1.75
CA VAL A 614 16.21 -9.20 2.92
C VAL A 614 17.32 -8.28 2.46
N ILE A 615 17.30 -7.06 2.95
CA ILE A 615 18.38 -6.10 2.75
C ILE A 615 18.99 -5.80 4.09
N VAL A 616 20.27 -6.04 4.18
CA VAL A 616 21.01 -6.02 5.44
C VAL A 616 22.44 -5.54 5.20
N PRO A 617 23.02 -4.75 6.13
CA PRO A 617 24.45 -4.42 6.07
C PRO A 617 25.33 -5.68 6.05
N ASP A 618 26.48 -5.59 5.39
CA ASP A 618 27.41 -6.73 5.22
C ASP A 618 27.75 -7.45 6.53
N GLU A 619 27.85 -6.70 7.63
CA GLU A 619 28.19 -7.25 8.95
C GLU A 619 27.16 -8.24 9.53
N TYR A 620 25.89 -8.18 9.10
CA TYR A 620 24.82 -9.08 9.55
C TYR A 620 24.44 -10.15 8.53
N LEU A 621 25.11 -10.19 7.38
CA LEU A 621 24.77 -11.12 6.29
C LEU A 621 24.79 -12.59 6.75
N GLY A 622 25.82 -12.96 7.51
CA GLY A 622 25.97 -14.34 8.02
C GLY A 622 24.81 -14.75 8.93
N ASP A 623 24.38 -13.88 9.81
CA ASP A 623 23.27 -14.13 10.74
C ASP A 623 21.94 -14.26 9.99
N VAL A 624 21.72 -13.43 8.98
CA VAL A 624 20.50 -13.48 8.14
C VAL A 624 20.47 -14.78 7.34
N ILE A 625 21.55 -15.17 6.69
CA ILE A 625 21.62 -16.43 5.92
C ILE A 625 21.42 -17.63 6.84
N GLY A 626 22.05 -17.64 8.00
CA GLY A 626 21.91 -18.70 9.00
C GLY A 626 20.46 -18.84 9.48
N ASP A 627 19.78 -17.72 9.72
CA ASP A 627 18.39 -17.70 10.13
C ASP A 627 17.44 -18.19 9.03
N LEU A 628 17.60 -17.69 7.81
CA LEU A 628 16.80 -18.14 6.67
C LEU A 628 16.95 -19.64 6.40
N ASN A 629 18.18 -20.17 6.48
CA ASN A 629 18.45 -21.60 6.35
C ASN A 629 17.78 -22.41 7.48
N SER A 630 17.79 -21.91 8.71
CA SER A 630 17.11 -22.57 9.84
C SER A 630 15.59 -22.62 9.67
N ARG A 631 15.03 -21.74 8.86
CA ARG A 631 13.61 -21.68 8.48
C ARG A 631 13.27 -22.44 7.20
N ARG A 632 14.07 -23.43 6.83
CA ARG A 632 13.94 -24.19 5.57
C ARG A 632 14.00 -23.30 4.32
N GLY A 633 14.65 -22.15 4.43
CA GLY A 633 14.83 -21.22 3.33
C GLY A 633 15.83 -21.73 2.31
N MET A 634 15.56 -21.46 1.05
CA MET A 634 16.49 -21.73 -0.07
C MET A 634 16.94 -20.39 -0.64
N ILE A 635 18.20 -20.04 -0.42
CA ILE A 635 18.79 -18.81 -0.95
C ILE A 635 18.86 -18.91 -2.47
N GLN A 636 18.29 -17.94 -3.16
CA GLN A 636 18.25 -17.86 -4.62
C GLN A 636 19.35 -16.95 -5.17
N SER A 637 19.51 -15.78 -4.58
CA SER A 637 20.54 -14.82 -4.98
C SER A 637 21.05 -14.00 -3.81
N MET A 638 22.25 -13.50 -3.96
CA MET A 638 22.86 -12.51 -3.08
C MET A 638 23.52 -11.46 -3.97
N GLU A 639 23.12 -10.23 -3.81
CA GLU A 639 23.61 -9.11 -4.62
C GLU A 639 24.10 -8.00 -3.70
N ALA A 640 25.30 -7.50 -3.99
CA ALA A 640 25.83 -6.35 -3.29
C ALA A 640 25.12 -5.09 -3.79
N GLU A 641 24.52 -4.35 -2.89
CA GLU A 641 23.79 -3.13 -3.17
C GLU A 641 24.26 -2.01 -2.21
N ASN A 642 25.23 -1.23 -2.68
CA ASN A 642 25.58 0.04 -2.04
C ASN A 642 25.97 -0.03 -0.55
N GLY A 643 26.81 -1.01 -0.15
CA GLY A 643 27.24 -1.23 1.24
C GLY A 643 26.23 -2.03 2.07
N ALA A 644 25.26 -2.61 1.42
CA ALA A 644 24.33 -3.59 1.94
C ALA A 644 24.31 -4.81 1.02
N GLN A 645 23.73 -5.89 1.49
CA GLN A 645 23.48 -7.11 0.72
C GLN A 645 21.98 -7.30 0.56
N ARG A 646 21.57 -7.57 -0.66
CA ARG A 646 20.23 -8.03 -0.98
C ARG A 646 20.23 -9.55 -1.06
N VAL A 647 19.54 -10.20 -0.15
CA VAL A 647 19.39 -11.66 -0.12
C VAL A 647 17.98 -12.00 -0.54
N THR A 648 17.83 -12.79 -1.58
CA THR A 648 16.53 -13.34 -2.00
C THR A 648 16.46 -14.81 -1.69
N ALA A 649 15.44 -15.23 -0.95
CA ALA A 649 15.25 -16.62 -0.56
C ALA A 649 13.80 -17.05 -0.75
N HIS A 650 13.58 -18.34 -1.00
CA HIS A 650 12.28 -18.97 -0.95
C HIS A 650 12.12 -19.68 0.40
N VAL A 651 11.14 -19.24 1.19
CA VAL A 651 10.93 -19.74 2.56
C VAL A 651 9.47 -20.12 2.74
N PRO A 652 9.17 -21.28 3.34
CA PRO A 652 7.79 -21.64 3.66
C PRO A 652 7.16 -20.64 4.63
N LEU A 653 5.92 -20.22 4.36
CA LEU A 653 5.21 -19.26 5.18
C LEU A 653 5.12 -19.69 6.65
N SER A 654 4.93 -20.99 6.90
CA SER A 654 4.84 -21.54 8.25
C SER A 654 6.09 -21.29 9.11
N GLU A 655 7.23 -21.09 8.48
CA GLU A 655 8.53 -20.80 9.15
C GLU A 655 8.80 -19.30 9.30
N MET A 656 7.95 -18.44 8.71
CA MET A 656 8.15 -17.01 8.72
C MET A 656 7.45 -16.28 9.88
N PHE A 657 6.65 -16.98 10.68
CA PHE A 657 6.02 -16.39 11.85
C PHE A 657 7.06 -15.90 12.84
N GLY A 658 6.94 -14.68 13.31
CA GLY A 658 7.89 -14.04 14.21
C GLY A 658 9.21 -13.58 13.57
N TYR A 659 9.37 -13.73 12.25
CA TYR A 659 10.60 -13.36 11.54
C TYR A 659 10.98 -11.89 11.70
N ALA A 660 10.00 -10.99 11.66
CA ALA A 660 10.25 -9.56 11.84
C ALA A 660 10.98 -9.23 13.15
N THR A 661 10.55 -9.85 14.25
CA THR A 661 11.15 -9.69 15.58
C THR A 661 12.55 -10.29 15.63
N ASP A 662 12.71 -11.49 15.11
CA ASP A 662 14.01 -12.17 15.11
C ASP A 662 15.04 -11.45 14.25
N MET A 663 14.63 -10.97 13.06
CA MET A 663 15.50 -10.22 12.18
C MET A 663 15.91 -8.87 12.79
N ARG A 664 14.97 -8.14 13.39
CA ARG A 664 15.27 -6.86 14.08
C ARG A 664 16.27 -7.08 15.21
N SER A 665 16.10 -8.14 16.00
CA SER A 665 17.02 -8.50 17.08
C SER A 665 18.42 -8.82 16.57
N LYS A 666 18.53 -9.65 15.52
CA LYS A 666 19.80 -10.08 14.94
C LYS A 666 20.54 -8.99 14.19
N THR A 667 19.83 -8.01 13.62
CA THR A 667 20.39 -6.94 12.82
C THR A 667 20.43 -5.59 13.54
N GLN A 668 20.13 -5.57 14.83
CA GLN A 668 20.03 -4.33 15.62
C GLN A 668 19.10 -3.27 14.96
N GLY A 669 18.01 -3.74 14.35
CA GLY A 669 17.04 -2.90 13.65
C GLY A 669 17.47 -2.41 12.26
N ARG A 670 18.65 -2.80 11.77
CA ARG A 670 19.21 -2.34 10.48
C ARG A 670 18.83 -3.21 9.28
N GLY A 671 18.28 -4.40 9.52
CA GLY A 671 17.77 -5.26 8.47
C GLY A 671 16.34 -4.93 8.07
N GLN A 672 16.04 -5.08 6.79
CA GLN A 672 14.70 -4.98 6.24
C GLN A 672 14.37 -6.22 5.48
N TYR A 673 13.10 -6.58 5.44
CA TYR A 673 12.64 -7.62 4.54
C TYR A 673 11.29 -7.27 3.92
N VAL A 674 11.09 -7.80 2.73
CA VAL A 674 9.80 -7.85 2.04
C VAL A 674 9.49 -9.32 1.82
N MET A 675 8.25 -9.70 2.02
CA MET A 675 7.77 -11.05 1.83
C MET A 675 6.58 -11.02 0.88
N GLU A 676 6.70 -11.75 -0.23
CA GLU A 676 5.68 -11.84 -1.26
C GLU A 676 5.29 -13.30 -1.47
N PRO A 677 4.00 -13.62 -1.72
CA PRO A 677 3.63 -14.94 -2.16
C PRO A 677 4.34 -15.26 -3.49
N ASP A 678 4.94 -16.43 -3.60
CA ASP A 678 5.61 -16.84 -4.83
C ASP A 678 4.92 -18.08 -5.44
N THR A 679 5.07 -19.22 -4.78
CA THR A 679 4.57 -20.49 -5.30
C THR A 679 4.12 -21.39 -4.16
N TYR A 680 3.66 -22.58 -4.52
CA TYR A 680 3.38 -23.68 -3.61
C TYR A 680 4.38 -24.80 -3.87
N ALA A 681 4.88 -25.42 -2.82
CA ALA A 681 5.77 -26.58 -2.90
C ALA A 681 5.29 -27.70 -1.99
N GLU A 682 5.74 -28.91 -2.29
CA GLU A 682 5.38 -30.08 -1.47
C GLU A 682 5.93 -29.94 -0.04
N VAL A 683 5.06 -30.24 0.92
CA VAL A 683 5.44 -30.28 2.34
C VAL A 683 6.30 -31.52 2.59
N PRO A 684 7.43 -31.41 3.31
CA PRO A 684 8.20 -32.59 3.71
C PRO A 684 7.35 -33.60 4.47
N LYS A 685 7.57 -34.88 4.23
CA LYS A 685 6.73 -35.98 4.72
C LYS A 685 6.46 -35.94 6.23
N ASN A 686 7.49 -35.71 7.02
CA ASN A 686 7.40 -35.60 8.49
C ASN A 686 6.49 -34.45 8.94
N ILE A 687 6.53 -33.32 8.24
CA ILE A 687 5.69 -32.13 8.52
C ILE A 687 4.26 -32.39 8.04
N ALA A 688 4.10 -32.98 6.86
CA ALA A 688 2.79 -33.35 6.33
C ALA A 688 2.03 -34.30 7.26
N GLU A 689 2.69 -35.31 7.80
CA GLU A 689 2.12 -36.23 8.78
C GLU A 689 1.66 -35.53 10.06
N LYS A 690 2.42 -34.53 10.52
CA LYS A 690 2.05 -33.72 11.67
C LYS A 690 0.80 -32.89 11.38
N ILE A 691 0.76 -32.20 10.24
CA ILE A 691 -0.38 -31.37 9.84
C ILE A 691 -1.64 -32.23 9.72
N MET A 692 -1.57 -33.39 9.07
CA MET A 692 -2.70 -34.32 8.94
C MET A 692 -3.19 -34.83 10.29
N SER A 693 -2.26 -35.16 11.22
CA SER A 693 -2.63 -35.63 12.54
C SER A 693 -3.26 -34.55 13.44
N GLU A 694 -2.81 -33.30 13.29
CA GLU A 694 -3.41 -32.17 14.01
C GLU A 694 -4.81 -31.85 13.51
N ARG A 695 -5.03 -31.98 12.20
CA ARG A 695 -6.34 -31.77 11.58
C ARG A 695 -7.34 -32.87 12.02
N ALA A 696 -6.93 -34.13 11.97
CA ALA A 696 -7.74 -35.27 12.41
C ALA A 696 -8.14 -35.26 13.91
N ARG A 697 -7.46 -34.45 14.73
CA ARG A 697 -7.82 -34.25 16.16
C ARG A 697 -8.82 -33.12 16.38
N LYS A 698 -9.00 -32.26 15.38
CA LYS A 698 -9.95 -31.13 15.45
C LYS A 698 -11.32 -31.47 14.90
N ASP A 699 -11.38 -32.50 14.04
CA ASP A 699 -12.63 -33.13 13.55
C ASP A 699 -13.09 -34.23 14.54
#